data_69e774a5c0d684c5de2427365501925a
#
_entry.id   69e774a5c0d684c5de2427365501925a
#
_cell.length_a   1.000
_cell.length_b   1.000
_cell.length_c   1.000
_cell.angle_alpha   90.00
_cell.angle_beta   90.00
_cell.angle_gamma   90.00
#
_symmetry.space_group_name_H-M   'P 1'
#
loop_
_entity.id
_entity.type
_entity.pdbx_description
1 polymer ?
#
loop_
_entity_poly.entity_id
_entity_poly.type
_entity_poly.pdbx_seq_one_letter_code
_entity_poly.pdbx_strand_id
1 'polypeptide(L)'
;MERGGKTVSLHVDVNVLDRSPHKKLVCVACHTGFDPENVPHKEKIEPVNCRTCHKDAPLNHPFHPQMVRASGSDGTPDVSCKQCHGTHDVLSPKEPGSKLSSVNLPEFCGSCHREVKETFIRSDHGKALAAGLKVAPNCITCHQGSIVHTTASQDSTQLKIAQEKLCLSCHLDDPDVRARIPETAGFIASYERSVHGSALSKGNGQAANCVDCHGSHAMRKATDPASRVNKLNIPQTCSMCHASIAGQYKTSVHGKALAEGVSAAPVCTDCHGEHNILKHTNPQSPVAARNLSSQVCSPCHSSVKLSEKFGLRSDRYQSYEASYHGLASRAGDVEVANCASCHGVHDIKPSDDPTSSVNKNNLVKTCGKCHPGANENFTEGAVHVIATAEQEDVLYYVSTAYIILIVVLIGGMFAHNLLDFVKKSRKQLMYRRGLIERPPIAHKLYLRMSLNERVQHAALLISFTLLVLTGFALKFPNAWWVEPIRNISPVMFELRGIMHRVAAVVLVSAGIYHLYYVFFVPRGKQLLRDLLPSLQDVTDALAVMKYNLGFSKVKPQFGRFSYIEKSEYWALVWGTIVMGVTGTVLWFDNTFLGLLTKLWWDVARTIHYYEAWLATLAIIVWHFYYVIFNPDIYPLNLAFWKGSLTEEEMEEEHPLELEHIRRGEIEEAMVEEEQSRKIRQSEEVDRS
;
A
#
# COMPACT_ATOMS: atom_id res chain seq x y z
N MET A 1 -79.78 1.02 14.95
CA MET A 1 -79.62 0.78 13.50
C MET A 1 -78.92 -0.57 13.29
N GLU A 2 -79.49 -1.46 12.52
CA GLU A 2 -78.83 -2.71 12.16
C GLU A 2 -77.94 -2.52 10.91
N ARG A 3 -76.72 -2.88 10.98
CA ARG A 3 -75.75 -2.87 9.85
C ARG A 3 -75.01 -4.19 9.84
N GLY A 4 -75.23 -4.98 8.79
CA GLY A 4 -74.53 -6.29 8.68
C GLY A 4 -74.85 -7.27 9.82
N GLY A 5 -76.07 -7.29 10.35
CA GLY A 5 -76.50 -8.16 11.42
C GLY A 5 -76.07 -7.76 12.83
N LYS A 6 -75.50 -6.56 12.98
CA LYS A 6 -75.10 -6.01 14.29
C LYS A 6 -75.81 -4.70 14.57
N THR A 7 -76.40 -4.55 15.76
CA THR A 7 -77.01 -3.29 16.22
C THR A 7 -75.85 -2.29 16.52
N VAL A 8 -75.82 -1.23 15.71
CA VAL A 8 -74.83 -0.14 15.88
C VAL A 8 -75.49 1.01 16.59
N SER A 9 -74.95 1.48 17.70
CA SER A 9 -75.40 2.69 18.36
C SER A 9 -75.08 3.90 17.50
N LEU A 10 -76.04 4.78 17.28
CA LEU A 10 -75.87 6.06 16.60
C LEU A 10 -75.55 7.19 17.58
N HIS A 11 -75.56 6.92 18.85
CA HIS A 11 -75.20 7.91 19.89
C HIS A 11 -73.74 8.30 19.78
N VAL A 12 -73.46 9.58 19.67
CA VAL A 12 -72.12 10.17 19.70
C VAL A 12 -71.87 10.67 21.12
N ASP A 13 -70.81 10.14 21.77
CA ASP A 13 -70.41 10.66 23.03
C ASP A 13 -69.72 12.03 22.83
N VAL A 14 -70.31 13.08 23.36
CA VAL A 14 -69.82 14.47 23.26
C VAL A 14 -68.42 14.62 23.88
N ASN A 15 -68.14 13.87 24.93
CA ASN A 15 -66.81 13.91 25.53
C ASN A 15 -65.67 13.43 24.61
N VAL A 16 -65.94 12.62 23.60
CA VAL A 16 -65.04 12.20 22.56
C VAL A 16 -64.75 13.36 21.60
N LEU A 17 -65.78 14.12 21.21
CA LEU A 17 -65.61 15.29 20.36
C LEU A 17 -64.87 16.43 21.08
N ASP A 18 -65.08 16.62 22.38
CA ASP A 18 -64.41 17.65 23.18
C ASP A 18 -62.91 17.50 23.22
N ARG A 19 -62.38 16.30 23.03
CA ARG A 19 -60.93 16.03 22.88
C ARG A 19 -60.44 16.23 21.46
N SER A 20 -61.31 16.39 20.50
CA SER A 20 -60.99 16.56 19.09
C SER A 20 -60.53 18.00 18.80
N PRO A 21 -59.62 18.21 17.81
CA PRO A 21 -59.39 19.53 17.22
C PRO A 21 -60.64 20.20 16.71
N HIS A 22 -61.70 19.46 16.42
CA HIS A 22 -63.01 19.91 15.91
C HIS A 22 -64.03 20.29 17.03
N LYS A 23 -63.63 20.28 18.29
CA LYS A 23 -64.45 20.53 19.47
C LYS A 23 -65.31 21.84 19.41
N LYS A 24 -64.90 22.82 18.61
CA LYS A 24 -65.56 24.11 18.44
C LYS A 24 -66.56 24.09 17.30
N LEU A 25 -66.64 23.00 16.52
CA LEU A 25 -67.58 22.89 15.41
C LEU A 25 -68.92 22.31 15.89
N VAL A 26 -70.00 22.86 15.36
CA VAL A 26 -71.35 22.32 15.57
C VAL A 26 -71.56 21.12 14.65
N CYS A 27 -72.53 20.22 15.01
CA CYS A 27 -72.77 18.98 14.25
C CYS A 27 -73.06 19.23 12.78
N VAL A 28 -73.85 20.26 12.47
CA VAL A 28 -74.26 20.64 11.11
C VAL A 28 -73.08 21.19 10.26
N ALA A 29 -71.97 21.56 10.85
CA ALA A 29 -70.81 21.99 10.08
C ALA A 29 -70.14 20.81 9.29
N CYS A 30 -70.28 19.56 9.79
CA CYS A 30 -69.89 18.35 9.11
C CYS A 30 -71.02 17.61 8.44
N HIS A 31 -72.19 17.60 9.09
CA HIS A 31 -73.40 16.95 8.61
C HIS A 31 -74.34 17.99 7.87
N THR A 32 -73.88 18.46 6.73
CA THR A 32 -74.48 19.57 5.99
C THR A 32 -75.97 19.31 5.51
N GLY A 33 -76.42 18.10 5.48
CA GLY A 33 -77.82 17.73 5.14
C GLY A 33 -78.69 17.47 6.36
N PHE A 34 -78.19 17.74 7.57
CA PHE A 34 -78.89 17.51 8.82
C PHE A 34 -79.51 18.81 9.32
N ASP A 35 -80.85 18.85 9.46
CA ASP A 35 -81.57 19.93 10.09
C ASP A 35 -81.99 19.54 11.52
N PRO A 36 -81.42 20.17 12.57
CA PRO A 36 -81.71 19.82 13.94
C PRO A 36 -83.12 20.17 14.43
N GLU A 37 -83.74 21.06 13.71
CA GLU A 37 -85.08 21.52 14.07
C GLU A 37 -86.23 20.69 13.44
N ASN A 38 -85.88 19.83 12.45
CA ASN A 38 -86.89 19.06 11.69
C ASN A 38 -86.85 17.59 12.06
N VAL A 39 -87.83 17.10 12.83
CA VAL A 39 -87.98 15.72 13.28
C VAL A 39 -89.24 15.10 12.66
N PRO A 40 -89.09 13.92 11.98
CA PRO A 40 -87.96 13.04 11.79
C PRO A 40 -87.01 13.53 10.73
N HIS A 41 -85.67 13.36 11.00
CA HIS A 41 -84.62 13.68 10.06
C HIS A 41 -84.74 12.86 8.78
N LYS A 42 -84.16 13.37 7.65
CA LYS A 42 -84.14 12.64 6.38
C LYS A 42 -83.48 11.30 6.57
N GLU A 43 -84.03 10.25 5.95
CA GLU A 43 -83.50 8.87 6.02
C GLU A 43 -82.05 8.74 5.51
N LYS A 44 -81.65 9.61 4.59
CA LYS A 44 -80.30 9.69 4.06
C LYS A 44 -79.67 11.04 4.35
N ILE A 45 -78.71 11.07 5.21
CA ILE A 45 -77.78 12.20 5.43
C ILE A 45 -76.60 12.05 4.47
N GLU A 46 -76.26 13.14 3.79
CA GLU A 46 -75.07 13.12 2.90
C GLU A 46 -73.81 12.79 3.68
N PRO A 47 -72.94 11.98 3.08
CA PRO A 47 -71.67 11.64 3.71
C PRO A 47 -70.79 12.88 3.96
N VAL A 48 -70.18 12.95 5.12
CA VAL A 48 -69.33 14.06 5.49
C VAL A 48 -68.12 14.12 4.55
N ASN A 49 -67.91 15.28 3.93
CA ASN A 49 -66.81 15.58 3.06
C ASN A 49 -65.74 16.44 3.81
N CYS A 50 -64.67 15.82 4.29
CA CYS A 50 -63.60 16.49 5.02
C CYS A 50 -62.87 17.52 4.18
N ARG A 51 -62.85 17.35 2.85
CA ARG A 51 -62.18 18.25 1.90
C ARG A 51 -62.82 19.60 1.72
N THR A 52 -64.01 19.76 2.19
CA THR A 52 -64.69 21.08 2.20
C THR A 52 -63.85 22.09 2.99
N CYS A 53 -63.28 21.67 4.09
CA CYS A 53 -62.34 22.47 4.91
C CYS A 53 -60.86 22.14 4.69
N HIS A 54 -60.53 20.87 4.50
CA HIS A 54 -59.15 20.38 4.33
C HIS A 54 -58.80 20.26 2.84
N LYS A 55 -58.74 21.41 2.13
CA LYS A 55 -58.52 21.45 0.67
C LYS A 55 -57.13 20.90 0.27
N ASP A 56 -56.11 21.08 1.13
CA ASP A 56 -54.73 20.67 0.89
C ASP A 56 -54.44 19.22 1.32
N ALA A 57 -55.45 18.48 1.78
CA ALA A 57 -55.28 17.09 2.21
C ALA A 57 -54.58 16.19 1.17
N PRO A 58 -54.87 16.29 -0.15
CA PRO A 58 -54.17 15.50 -1.16
C PRO A 58 -52.64 15.77 -1.21
N LEU A 59 -52.22 17.00 -0.96
CA LEU A 59 -50.80 17.39 -0.96
C LEU A 59 -50.07 16.84 0.27
N ASN A 60 -50.78 16.71 1.39
CA ASN A 60 -50.24 16.25 2.67
C ASN A 60 -50.27 14.73 2.84
N HIS A 61 -50.83 13.97 1.88
CA HIS A 61 -50.98 12.51 1.96
C HIS A 61 -50.51 11.81 0.68
N PRO A 62 -49.25 12.07 0.22
CA PRO A 62 -48.75 11.49 -1.02
C PRO A 62 -48.54 9.97 -0.95
N PHE A 63 -48.48 9.41 0.25
CA PHE A 63 -48.26 7.98 0.52
C PHE A 63 -49.47 7.08 0.24
N HIS A 64 -50.69 7.64 0.11
CA HIS A 64 -51.93 6.95 -0.28
C HIS A 64 -52.72 7.74 -1.32
N PRO A 65 -52.17 8.03 -2.50
CA PRO A 65 -52.81 8.91 -3.48
C PRO A 65 -54.13 8.36 -4.01
N GLN A 66 -54.31 7.05 -4.05
CA GLN A 66 -55.56 6.41 -4.48
C GLN A 66 -56.71 6.64 -3.48
N MET A 67 -56.37 6.66 -2.18
CA MET A 67 -57.33 6.90 -1.12
C MET A 67 -57.73 8.37 -1.01
N VAL A 68 -56.89 9.28 -1.47
CA VAL A 68 -57.12 10.74 -1.39
C VAL A 68 -57.71 11.31 -2.69
N ARG A 69 -57.54 10.63 -3.83
CA ARG A 69 -58.09 11.04 -5.13
C ARG A 69 -59.56 10.76 -5.33
N ALA A 70 -60.14 9.89 -4.53
CA ALA A 70 -61.50 9.45 -4.71
C ALA A 70 -62.53 10.47 -4.19
N SER A 71 -62.63 11.56 -4.88
CA SER A 71 -63.99 12.18 -5.09
C SER A 71 -64.28 11.89 -6.55
N GLY A 72 -64.82 10.72 -6.83
CA GLY A 72 -65.26 10.38 -8.15
C GLY A 72 -66.37 11.34 -8.55
N SER A 73 -66.49 11.55 -9.85
CA SER A 73 -67.59 12.25 -10.50
C SER A 73 -68.97 11.62 -10.21
N ASP A 74 -69.07 10.57 -9.40
CA ASP A 74 -70.23 9.78 -9.00
C ASP A 74 -70.75 10.10 -7.59
N GLY A 75 -70.16 11.10 -6.90
CA GLY A 75 -70.65 11.54 -5.60
C GLY A 75 -70.47 10.55 -4.45
N THR A 76 -69.62 9.53 -4.61
CA THR A 76 -69.29 8.61 -3.51
C THR A 76 -68.46 9.32 -2.44
N PRO A 77 -68.83 9.22 -1.16
CA PRO A 77 -68.19 9.92 -0.08
C PRO A 77 -66.76 9.41 0.11
N ASP A 78 -65.87 10.32 0.43
CA ASP A 78 -64.49 10.04 0.76
C ASP A 78 -64.36 9.25 2.09
N VAL A 79 -64.63 7.94 2.00
CA VAL A 79 -64.57 7.02 3.16
C VAL A 79 -63.13 6.92 3.71
N SER A 80 -62.16 7.29 2.93
CA SER A 80 -60.73 7.09 3.19
C SER A 80 -60.18 7.92 4.34
N CYS A 81 -60.56 9.17 4.48
CA CYS A 81 -60.13 10.02 5.60
C CYS A 81 -60.54 9.44 6.95
N LYS A 82 -61.78 8.93 7.01
CA LYS A 82 -62.38 8.36 8.24
C LYS A 82 -61.70 7.07 8.68
N GLN A 83 -61.16 6.30 7.74
CA GLN A 83 -60.45 5.06 8.06
C GLN A 83 -59.19 5.33 8.87
N CYS A 84 -58.46 6.41 8.55
CA CYS A 84 -57.24 6.78 9.22
C CYS A 84 -57.50 7.71 10.42
N HIS A 85 -58.28 8.73 10.24
CA HIS A 85 -58.46 9.78 11.24
C HIS A 85 -59.60 9.51 12.22
N GLY A 86 -60.44 8.51 11.98
CA GLY A 86 -61.67 8.28 12.76
C GLY A 86 -62.81 9.18 12.30
N THR A 87 -63.86 9.21 13.10
CA THR A 87 -65.10 9.97 12.77
C THR A 87 -65.28 11.13 13.75
N HIS A 88 -65.73 10.83 14.96
CA HIS A 88 -65.95 11.81 16.03
C HIS A 88 -64.75 11.81 17.00
N ASP A 89 -63.91 10.76 17.00
CA ASP A 89 -62.70 10.53 17.80
C ASP A 89 -61.42 11.02 17.10
N VAL A 90 -61.54 12.02 16.25
CA VAL A 90 -60.37 12.60 15.57
C VAL A 90 -59.48 13.28 16.59
N LEU A 91 -58.26 12.76 16.77
CA LEU A 91 -57.26 13.33 17.65
C LEU A 91 -56.08 13.87 16.83
N SER A 92 -55.40 14.89 17.38
CA SER A 92 -54.19 15.39 16.78
C SER A 92 -53.14 14.30 16.76
N PRO A 93 -52.35 14.12 15.66
CA PRO A 93 -51.22 13.18 15.64
C PRO A 93 -50.16 13.44 16.72
N LYS A 94 -50.16 14.63 17.31
CA LYS A 94 -49.25 14.99 18.43
C LYS A 94 -49.71 14.44 19.78
N GLU A 95 -50.95 14.02 19.90
CA GLU A 95 -51.49 13.47 21.15
C GLU A 95 -51.14 11.99 21.30
N PRO A 96 -50.63 11.55 22.45
CA PRO A 96 -50.22 10.15 22.65
C PRO A 96 -51.35 9.15 22.45
N GLY A 97 -52.61 9.55 22.72
CA GLY A 97 -53.82 8.72 22.52
C GLY A 97 -54.31 8.63 21.08
N SER A 98 -53.72 9.39 20.15
CA SER A 98 -54.09 9.33 18.73
C SER A 98 -53.58 8.02 18.12
N LYS A 99 -54.44 7.40 17.29
CA LYS A 99 -54.04 6.25 16.45
C LYS A 99 -52.92 6.60 15.48
N LEU A 100 -52.80 7.88 15.14
CA LEU A 100 -51.79 8.42 14.21
C LEU A 100 -50.61 9.06 14.94
N SER A 101 -50.51 8.92 16.25
CA SER A 101 -49.29 9.35 16.96
C SER A 101 -48.08 8.55 16.49
N SER A 102 -46.90 9.16 16.55
CA SER A 102 -45.66 8.55 16.00
C SER A 102 -45.48 7.10 16.46
N VAL A 103 -45.74 6.83 17.73
CA VAL A 103 -45.55 5.50 18.33
C VAL A 103 -46.63 4.51 17.91
N ASN A 104 -47.88 4.98 17.67
CA ASN A 104 -49.01 4.13 17.33
C ASN A 104 -49.13 3.85 15.81
N LEU A 105 -48.42 4.64 14.99
CA LEU A 105 -48.48 4.48 13.53
C LEU A 105 -48.16 3.06 13.02
N PRO A 106 -47.14 2.35 13.55
CA PRO A 106 -46.85 0.99 13.09
C PRO A 106 -48.00 0.03 13.34
N GLU A 107 -48.67 0.15 14.48
CA GLU A 107 -49.85 -0.66 14.80
C GLU A 107 -51.04 -0.33 13.89
N PHE A 108 -51.24 0.94 13.67
CA PHE A 108 -52.35 1.42 12.83
C PHE A 108 -52.11 1.02 11.35
N CYS A 109 -50.95 1.33 10.76
CA CYS A 109 -50.62 0.97 9.38
C CYS A 109 -50.58 -0.55 9.22
N GLY A 110 -50.16 -1.28 10.23
CA GLY A 110 -50.08 -2.72 10.28
C GLY A 110 -51.45 -3.44 10.23
N SER A 111 -52.54 -2.73 10.46
CA SER A 111 -53.92 -3.29 10.28
C SER A 111 -54.18 -3.70 8.82
N CYS A 112 -53.54 -3.04 7.86
CA CYS A 112 -53.58 -3.36 6.43
C CYS A 112 -52.22 -3.92 5.93
N HIS A 113 -51.11 -3.40 6.46
CA HIS A 113 -49.71 -3.75 6.06
C HIS A 113 -49.06 -4.67 7.10
N ARG A 114 -49.64 -5.81 7.37
CA ARG A 114 -49.29 -6.71 8.48
C ARG A 114 -47.84 -7.18 8.41
N GLU A 115 -47.37 -7.73 7.27
CA GLU A 115 -46.01 -8.25 7.10
C GLU A 115 -44.98 -7.15 7.23
N VAL A 116 -45.22 -5.97 6.68
CA VAL A 116 -44.34 -4.81 6.77
C VAL A 116 -44.23 -4.37 8.22
N LYS A 117 -45.36 -4.29 8.97
CA LYS A 117 -45.32 -3.98 10.40
C LYS A 117 -44.49 -4.98 11.17
N GLU A 118 -44.74 -6.28 11.00
CA GLU A 118 -43.97 -7.34 11.70
C GLU A 118 -42.46 -7.25 11.42
N THR A 119 -42.10 -6.89 10.20
CA THR A 119 -40.70 -6.68 9.82
C THR A 119 -40.13 -5.41 10.46
N PHE A 120 -40.89 -4.30 10.40
CA PHE A 120 -40.43 -3.01 10.93
C PHE A 120 -40.25 -3.03 12.45
N ILE A 121 -41.17 -3.58 13.22
CA ILE A 121 -41.04 -3.62 14.69
C ILE A 121 -39.84 -4.43 15.19
N ARG A 122 -39.33 -5.37 14.36
CA ARG A 122 -38.13 -6.13 14.64
C ARG A 122 -36.84 -5.41 14.19
N SER A 123 -36.97 -4.34 13.40
CA SER A 123 -35.83 -3.52 12.96
C SER A 123 -35.35 -2.64 14.11
N ASP A 124 -34.12 -2.10 13.95
CA ASP A 124 -33.57 -1.16 14.95
C ASP A 124 -34.35 0.16 14.96
N HIS A 125 -34.87 0.60 13.84
CA HIS A 125 -35.78 1.76 13.78
C HIS A 125 -37.09 1.50 14.56
N GLY A 126 -37.70 0.35 14.37
CA GLY A 126 -38.91 -0.02 15.08
C GLY A 126 -38.69 -0.18 16.59
N LYS A 127 -37.57 -0.81 17.01
CA LYS A 127 -37.16 -0.90 18.41
C LYS A 127 -36.93 0.48 19.04
N ALA A 128 -36.26 1.37 18.32
CA ALA A 128 -36.00 2.73 18.77
C ALA A 128 -37.30 3.53 18.93
N LEU A 129 -38.21 3.38 18.00
CA LEU A 129 -39.54 4.00 18.05
C LEU A 129 -40.35 3.48 19.24
N ALA A 130 -40.40 2.15 19.43
CA ALA A 130 -41.07 1.52 20.58
C ALA A 130 -40.47 1.93 21.92
N ALA A 131 -39.18 2.21 21.99
CA ALA A 131 -38.50 2.77 23.14
C ALA A 131 -38.77 4.26 23.39
N GLY A 132 -39.60 4.91 22.55
CA GLY A 132 -40.01 6.31 22.69
C GLY A 132 -38.94 7.32 22.26
N LEU A 133 -37.93 6.92 21.47
CA LEU A 133 -36.94 7.85 20.95
C LEU A 133 -37.56 8.79 19.93
N LYS A 134 -37.54 10.11 20.22
CA LYS A 134 -38.20 11.13 19.40
C LYS A 134 -37.60 11.23 17.98
N VAL A 135 -36.35 10.89 17.81
CA VAL A 135 -35.60 10.90 16.52
C VAL A 135 -35.81 9.62 15.73
N ALA A 136 -36.44 8.59 16.30
CA ALA A 136 -36.71 7.35 15.57
C ALA A 136 -37.71 7.56 14.45
N PRO A 137 -37.42 7.11 13.21
CA PRO A 137 -38.36 7.26 12.09
C PRO A 137 -39.57 6.34 12.27
N ASN A 138 -40.76 6.82 11.83
CA ASN A 138 -41.97 6.04 11.71
C ASN A 138 -42.32 5.80 10.24
N CYS A 139 -43.43 5.16 9.96
CA CYS A 139 -43.86 4.85 8.59
C CYS A 139 -43.92 6.11 7.71
N ILE A 140 -44.53 7.19 8.22
CA ILE A 140 -44.70 8.44 7.47
C ILE A 140 -43.39 9.15 7.25
N THR A 141 -42.47 9.09 8.19
CA THR A 141 -41.11 9.70 8.05
C THR A 141 -40.40 9.22 6.77
N CYS A 142 -40.54 7.93 6.45
CA CYS A 142 -39.94 7.34 5.24
C CYS A 142 -40.88 7.48 4.02
N HIS A 143 -42.20 7.41 4.19
CA HIS A 143 -43.15 7.39 3.10
C HIS A 143 -43.70 8.76 2.75
N GLN A 144 -43.05 9.87 3.12
CA GLN A 144 -43.41 11.22 2.68
C GLN A 144 -42.73 11.57 1.34
N GLY A 145 -43.45 12.32 0.52
CA GLY A 145 -42.91 12.96 -0.68
C GLY A 145 -42.50 12.00 -1.78
N SER A 146 -41.32 12.23 -2.35
CA SER A 146 -40.80 11.56 -3.54
C SER A 146 -40.35 10.10 -3.35
N ILE A 147 -40.41 9.58 -2.12
CA ILE A 147 -40.04 8.20 -1.82
C ILE A 147 -41.20 7.22 -2.01
N VAL A 148 -42.38 7.73 -2.20
CA VAL A 148 -43.60 6.90 -2.39
C VAL A 148 -43.63 6.38 -3.81
N HIS A 149 -43.66 5.07 -3.98
CA HIS A 149 -43.96 4.41 -5.25
C HIS A 149 -45.44 4.64 -5.62
N THR A 150 -45.70 5.63 -6.42
CA THR A 150 -47.06 5.96 -6.79
C THR A 150 -47.49 5.44 -8.16
N THR A 151 -46.56 5.10 -9.04
CA THR A 151 -46.89 4.53 -10.39
C THR A 151 -45.65 3.85 -11.02
N ALA A 152 -45.92 2.94 -11.95
CA ALA A 152 -44.88 2.24 -12.75
C ALA A 152 -44.05 3.16 -13.68
N SER A 153 -44.28 4.45 -13.69
CA SER A 153 -43.62 5.44 -14.54
C SER A 153 -42.57 6.29 -13.81
N GLN A 154 -42.32 6.03 -12.53
CA GLN A 154 -41.32 6.80 -11.78
C GLN A 154 -39.93 6.31 -12.11
N ASP A 155 -39.02 7.22 -12.48
CA ASP A 155 -37.63 6.93 -12.74
C ASP A 155 -36.97 6.31 -11.47
N SER A 156 -36.53 5.05 -11.59
CA SER A 156 -35.93 4.30 -10.50
C SER A 156 -34.69 5.01 -9.94
N THR A 157 -33.99 5.76 -10.76
CA THR A 157 -32.78 6.53 -10.37
C THR A 157 -33.16 7.66 -9.41
N GLN A 158 -34.19 8.44 -9.75
CA GLN A 158 -34.62 9.54 -8.89
C GLN A 158 -35.17 9.04 -7.55
N LEU A 159 -35.87 7.90 -7.56
CA LEU A 159 -36.32 7.27 -6.34
C LEU A 159 -35.15 6.84 -5.44
N LYS A 160 -34.11 6.19 -6.00
CA LYS A 160 -32.96 5.77 -5.23
C LYS A 160 -32.17 6.95 -4.67
N ILE A 161 -32.01 8.05 -5.42
CA ILE A 161 -31.39 9.29 -4.94
C ILE A 161 -32.23 9.92 -3.80
N ALA A 162 -33.54 9.92 -3.91
CA ALA A 162 -34.42 10.44 -2.86
C ALA A 162 -34.30 9.60 -1.57
N GLN A 163 -34.24 8.27 -1.70
CA GLN A 163 -34.01 7.36 -0.57
C GLN A 163 -32.65 7.60 0.10
N GLU A 164 -31.58 7.77 -0.68
CA GLU A 164 -30.25 8.11 -0.16
C GLU A 164 -30.29 9.40 0.63
N LYS A 165 -30.83 10.49 0.05
CA LYS A 165 -30.92 11.79 0.72
C LYS A 165 -31.73 11.73 2.02
N LEU A 166 -32.81 10.95 2.05
CA LEU A 166 -33.59 10.74 3.27
C LEU A 166 -32.76 10.05 4.34
N CYS A 167 -32.05 8.99 4.01
CA CYS A 167 -31.21 8.30 4.99
C CYS A 167 -30.10 9.24 5.53
N LEU A 168 -29.45 10.00 4.64
CA LEU A 168 -28.38 10.93 5.02
C LEU A 168 -28.87 12.09 5.88
N SER A 169 -30.11 12.59 5.65
CA SER A 169 -30.65 13.70 6.44
C SER A 169 -30.73 13.40 7.95
N CYS A 170 -30.85 12.12 8.33
CA CYS A 170 -30.80 11.70 9.73
C CYS A 170 -29.42 11.16 10.10
N HIS A 171 -28.88 10.25 9.31
CA HIS A 171 -27.64 9.54 9.68
C HIS A 171 -26.37 10.38 9.52
N LEU A 172 -26.40 11.44 8.73
CA LEU A 172 -25.27 12.35 8.53
C LEU A 172 -25.53 13.73 9.14
N ASP A 173 -26.73 14.29 8.96
CA ASP A 173 -27.00 15.70 9.25
C ASP A 173 -27.60 15.91 10.64
N ASP A 174 -28.36 14.93 11.19
CA ASP A 174 -28.99 15.06 12.51
C ASP A 174 -27.99 14.76 13.64
N PRO A 175 -27.65 15.75 14.50
CA PRO A 175 -26.68 15.55 15.58
C PRO A 175 -27.16 14.57 16.66
N ASP A 176 -28.48 14.50 16.94
CA ASP A 176 -29.04 13.59 17.94
C ASP A 176 -28.98 12.13 17.48
N VAL A 177 -29.12 11.90 16.19
CA VAL A 177 -28.94 10.59 15.57
C VAL A 177 -27.45 10.23 15.55
N ARG A 178 -26.58 11.15 15.10
CA ARG A 178 -25.14 10.92 15.03
C ARG A 178 -24.51 10.57 16.39
N ALA A 179 -24.94 11.23 17.47
CA ALA A 179 -24.47 10.93 18.82
C ALA A 179 -24.79 9.50 19.31
N ARG A 180 -25.72 8.81 18.64
CA ARG A 180 -26.13 7.43 18.95
C ARG A 180 -25.56 6.37 18.04
N ILE A 181 -24.89 6.81 16.96
CA ILE A 181 -24.21 5.94 15.99
C ILE A 181 -22.74 5.83 16.42
N PRO A 182 -22.11 4.64 16.41
CA PRO A 182 -20.70 4.50 16.72
C PRO A 182 -19.83 5.39 15.82
N GLU A 183 -18.69 5.88 16.33
CA GLU A 183 -17.73 6.71 15.57
C GLU A 183 -17.27 6.06 14.26
N THR A 184 -17.25 4.73 14.20
CA THR A 184 -16.99 3.94 12.99
C THR A 184 -17.97 4.21 11.86
N ALA A 185 -19.13 4.81 12.13
CA ALA A 185 -20.13 5.17 11.12
C ALA A 185 -19.79 6.45 10.33
N GLY A 186 -18.70 7.13 10.62
CA GLY A 186 -18.17 8.23 9.80
C GLY A 186 -17.93 7.86 8.33
N PHE A 187 -17.88 6.56 8.04
CA PHE A 187 -17.79 6.02 6.68
C PHE A 187 -19.03 6.26 5.81
N ILE A 188 -20.18 6.58 6.40
CA ILE A 188 -21.42 6.86 5.64
C ILE A 188 -21.19 8.00 4.65
N ALA A 189 -20.50 9.07 5.05
CA ALA A 189 -20.15 10.19 4.18
C ALA A 189 -19.25 9.80 2.99
N SER A 190 -18.57 8.66 3.06
CA SER A 190 -17.73 8.17 1.97
C SER A 190 -18.52 7.43 0.88
N TYR A 191 -19.78 7.06 1.13
CA TYR A 191 -20.63 6.38 0.16
C TYR A 191 -20.77 7.19 -1.14
N GLU A 192 -20.95 8.49 -1.08
CA GLU A 192 -21.08 9.35 -2.26
C GLU A 192 -19.86 9.26 -3.20
N ARG A 193 -18.66 9.03 -2.63
CA ARG A 193 -17.41 8.85 -3.38
C ARG A 193 -17.18 7.41 -3.83
N SER A 194 -17.96 6.47 -3.35
CA SER A 194 -17.90 5.06 -3.74
C SER A 194 -18.29 4.85 -5.20
N VAL A 195 -17.99 3.66 -5.73
CA VAL A 195 -18.45 3.27 -7.08
C VAL A 195 -19.96 3.27 -7.19
N HIS A 196 -20.68 2.92 -6.13
CA HIS A 196 -22.13 2.87 -6.11
C HIS A 196 -22.73 4.29 -6.04
N GLY A 197 -22.34 5.11 -5.09
CA GLY A 197 -22.83 6.49 -4.96
C GLY A 197 -22.48 7.34 -6.18
N SER A 198 -21.24 7.25 -6.66
CA SER A 198 -20.79 7.94 -7.88
C SER A 198 -21.55 7.49 -9.14
N ALA A 199 -21.90 6.21 -9.25
CA ALA A 199 -22.69 5.73 -10.39
C ALA A 199 -24.14 6.19 -10.29
N LEU A 200 -24.72 6.15 -9.09
CA LEU A 200 -26.08 6.62 -8.84
C LEU A 200 -26.22 8.12 -9.13
N SER A 201 -25.31 8.94 -8.64
CA SER A 201 -25.31 10.39 -8.88
C SER A 201 -25.16 10.76 -10.37
N LYS A 202 -24.54 9.89 -11.17
CA LYS A 202 -24.41 10.02 -12.64
C LYS A 202 -25.62 9.47 -13.42
N GLY A 203 -26.70 9.08 -12.73
CA GLY A 203 -27.93 8.62 -13.35
C GLY A 203 -28.03 7.11 -13.58
N ASN A 204 -27.13 6.29 -13.00
CA ASN A 204 -27.25 4.85 -13.10
C ASN A 204 -28.17 4.30 -11.99
N GLY A 205 -29.44 4.13 -12.28
CA GLY A 205 -30.45 3.57 -11.36
C GLY A 205 -30.22 2.10 -10.96
N GLN A 206 -29.28 1.38 -11.62
CA GLN A 206 -28.90 0.02 -11.21
C GLN A 206 -27.88 0.03 -10.07
N ALA A 207 -27.25 1.17 -9.79
CA ALA A 207 -26.30 1.26 -8.69
C ALA A 207 -26.99 1.05 -7.34
N ALA A 208 -26.32 0.33 -6.44
CA ALA A 208 -26.86 0.05 -5.11
C ALA A 208 -26.89 1.31 -4.24
N ASN A 209 -28.00 1.52 -3.53
CA ASN A 209 -28.13 2.55 -2.50
C ASN A 209 -28.21 1.93 -1.08
N CYS A 210 -28.48 2.76 -0.07
CA CYS A 210 -28.57 2.31 1.32
C CYS A 210 -29.57 1.15 1.51
N VAL A 211 -30.72 1.23 0.84
CA VAL A 211 -31.80 0.25 1.00
C VAL A 211 -31.45 -1.10 0.36
N ASP A 212 -30.69 -1.09 -0.73
CA ASP A 212 -30.29 -2.33 -1.42
C ASP A 212 -29.42 -3.19 -0.50
N CYS A 213 -28.53 -2.58 0.28
CA CYS A 213 -27.66 -3.29 1.22
C CYS A 213 -28.33 -3.57 2.56
N HIS A 214 -28.94 -2.54 3.19
CA HIS A 214 -29.47 -2.61 4.54
C HIS A 214 -30.91 -3.13 4.62
N GLY A 215 -31.61 -3.21 3.49
CA GLY A 215 -33.04 -3.45 3.43
C GLY A 215 -33.84 -2.16 3.68
N SER A 216 -35.20 -2.25 3.53
CA SER A 216 -36.08 -1.11 3.75
C SER A 216 -36.71 -1.16 5.15
N HIS A 217 -37.50 -2.19 5.44
CA HIS A 217 -38.22 -2.34 6.69
C HIS A 217 -37.49 -3.19 7.71
N ALA A 218 -36.52 -4.03 7.28
CA ALA A 218 -35.78 -4.98 8.14
C ALA A 218 -34.38 -4.48 8.52
N MET A 219 -34.18 -3.17 8.57
CA MET A 219 -32.86 -2.60 8.91
C MET A 219 -32.43 -3.01 10.31
N ARG A 220 -31.30 -3.74 10.39
CA ARG A 220 -30.73 -4.27 11.62
C ARG A 220 -29.24 -4.00 11.67
N LYS A 221 -28.69 -3.90 12.88
CA LYS A 221 -27.24 -3.81 13.11
C LYS A 221 -26.50 -4.98 12.49
N ALA A 222 -25.29 -4.77 12.06
CA ALA A 222 -24.43 -5.83 11.50
C ALA A 222 -24.21 -7.00 12.49
N THR A 223 -24.34 -6.77 13.79
CA THR A 223 -24.24 -7.79 14.83
C THR A 223 -25.45 -8.73 14.91
N ASP A 224 -26.62 -8.33 14.37
CA ASP A 224 -27.81 -9.19 14.33
C ASP A 224 -27.62 -10.25 13.23
N PRO A 225 -27.70 -11.56 13.54
CA PRO A 225 -27.57 -12.62 12.53
C PRO A 225 -28.58 -12.55 11.37
N ALA A 226 -29.73 -11.93 11.58
CA ALA A 226 -30.76 -11.73 10.56
C ALA A 226 -30.55 -10.45 9.74
N SER A 227 -29.52 -9.66 10.02
CA SER A 227 -29.19 -8.46 9.24
C SER A 227 -28.64 -8.83 7.87
N ARG A 228 -29.05 -8.14 6.80
CA ARG A 228 -28.44 -8.27 5.47
C ARG A 228 -26.96 -7.92 5.46
N VAL A 229 -26.53 -7.01 6.34
CA VAL A 229 -25.14 -6.56 6.49
C VAL A 229 -24.41 -7.30 7.62
N ASN A 230 -24.98 -8.38 8.17
CA ASN A 230 -24.24 -9.28 9.02
C ASN A 230 -23.17 -10.00 8.20
N LYS A 231 -21.99 -10.18 8.78
CA LYS A 231 -20.81 -10.76 8.09
C LYS A 231 -21.16 -12.03 7.30
N LEU A 232 -21.93 -12.93 7.89
CA LEU A 232 -22.33 -14.20 7.25
C LEU A 232 -23.25 -14.00 6.05
N ASN A 233 -23.99 -12.90 6.00
CA ASN A 233 -24.98 -12.60 4.96
C ASN A 233 -24.45 -11.68 3.85
N ILE A 234 -23.28 -11.06 4.03
CA ILE A 234 -22.66 -10.13 3.06
C ILE A 234 -22.55 -10.75 1.64
N PRO A 235 -22.03 -11.98 1.46
CA PRO A 235 -21.93 -12.55 0.12
C PRO A 235 -23.29 -12.68 -0.57
N GLN A 236 -24.35 -13.02 0.16
CA GLN A 236 -25.70 -13.12 -0.39
C GLN A 236 -26.27 -11.73 -0.73
N THR A 237 -26.03 -10.73 0.11
CA THR A 237 -26.45 -9.34 -0.16
C THR A 237 -25.80 -8.80 -1.43
N CYS A 238 -24.49 -9.00 -1.58
CA CYS A 238 -23.78 -8.59 -2.79
C CYS A 238 -24.19 -9.39 -4.02
N SER A 239 -24.57 -10.66 -3.86
CA SER A 239 -24.96 -11.55 -4.96
C SER A 239 -26.25 -11.12 -5.68
N MET A 240 -27.07 -10.30 -5.05
CA MET A 240 -28.29 -9.78 -5.70
C MET A 240 -27.99 -9.02 -7.00
N CYS A 241 -26.80 -8.40 -7.08
CA CYS A 241 -26.32 -7.71 -8.27
C CYS A 241 -25.05 -8.32 -8.85
N HIS A 242 -24.17 -8.86 -8.01
CA HIS A 242 -22.87 -9.44 -8.38
C HIS A 242 -22.88 -10.98 -8.34
N ALA A 243 -23.91 -11.61 -8.94
CA ALA A 243 -24.15 -13.05 -8.86
C ALA A 243 -22.96 -13.91 -9.35
N SER A 244 -22.31 -13.54 -10.46
CA SER A 244 -21.15 -14.25 -11.02
C SER A 244 -19.97 -14.23 -10.06
N ILE A 245 -19.64 -13.07 -9.50
CA ILE A 245 -18.56 -12.89 -8.54
C ILE A 245 -18.83 -13.65 -7.24
N ALA A 246 -20.05 -13.58 -6.73
CA ALA A 246 -20.46 -14.33 -5.54
C ALA A 246 -20.38 -15.84 -5.76
N GLY A 247 -20.67 -16.30 -6.98
CA GLY A 247 -20.49 -17.72 -7.38
C GLY A 247 -19.03 -18.14 -7.31
N GLN A 248 -18.11 -17.35 -7.83
CA GLN A 248 -16.64 -17.59 -7.72
C GLN A 248 -16.20 -17.61 -6.26
N TYR A 249 -16.59 -16.60 -5.49
CA TYR A 249 -16.26 -16.54 -4.06
C TYR A 249 -16.75 -17.77 -3.29
N LYS A 250 -17.97 -18.24 -3.56
CA LYS A 250 -18.54 -19.43 -2.88
C LYS A 250 -17.67 -20.68 -3.07
N THR A 251 -17.00 -20.83 -4.20
CA THR A 251 -16.11 -21.98 -4.48
C THR A 251 -14.69 -21.79 -3.94
N SER A 252 -14.34 -20.60 -3.52
CA SER A 252 -13.02 -20.28 -2.95
C SER A 252 -12.82 -20.87 -1.55
N VAL A 253 -11.56 -20.92 -1.09
CA VAL A 253 -11.22 -21.32 0.30
C VAL A 253 -11.91 -20.43 1.32
N HIS A 254 -12.05 -19.14 1.05
CA HIS A 254 -12.68 -18.17 1.94
C HIS A 254 -14.19 -18.39 2.02
N GLY A 255 -14.84 -18.61 0.88
CA GLY A 255 -16.28 -18.86 0.82
C GLY A 255 -16.67 -20.20 1.44
N LYS A 256 -15.86 -21.24 1.26
CA LYS A 256 -16.05 -22.54 1.91
C LYS A 256 -15.90 -22.43 3.43
N ALA A 257 -14.84 -21.78 3.91
CA ALA A 257 -14.62 -21.56 5.33
C ALA A 257 -15.77 -20.74 5.97
N LEU A 258 -16.29 -19.73 5.26
CA LEU A 258 -17.45 -18.96 5.72
C LEU A 258 -18.70 -19.85 5.84
N ALA A 259 -18.95 -20.70 4.84
CA ALA A 259 -20.09 -21.63 4.83
C ALA A 259 -20.02 -22.66 5.97
N GLU A 260 -18.82 -23.02 6.40
CA GLU A 260 -18.54 -23.86 7.57
C GLU A 260 -18.66 -23.10 8.91
N GLY A 261 -19.02 -21.82 8.88
CA GLY A 261 -19.22 -21.00 10.07
C GLY A 261 -17.94 -20.37 10.64
N VAL A 262 -16.84 -20.37 9.90
CA VAL A 262 -15.60 -19.72 10.32
C VAL A 262 -15.75 -18.19 10.24
N SER A 263 -16.03 -17.55 11.35
CA SER A 263 -16.23 -16.08 11.44
C SER A 263 -14.99 -15.25 11.07
N ALA A 264 -13.81 -15.84 11.11
CA ALA A 264 -12.55 -15.22 10.71
C ALA A 264 -12.36 -15.22 9.17
N ALA A 265 -13.14 -16.00 8.42
CA ALA A 265 -13.07 -15.97 6.96
C ALA A 265 -13.45 -14.59 6.41
N PRO A 266 -12.68 -14.03 5.47
CA PRO A 266 -12.99 -12.71 4.92
C PRO A 266 -14.20 -12.77 3.99
N VAL A 267 -15.01 -11.72 3.99
CA VAL A 267 -16.14 -11.52 3.09
C VAL A 267 -15.87 -10.34 2.14
N CYS A 268 -16.80 -10.04 1.24
CA CYS A 268 -16.62 -8.99 0.23
C CYS A 268 -16.15 -7.66 0.83
N THR A 269 -16.74 -7.25 1.96
CA THR A 269 -16.43 -5.98 2.62
C THR A 269 -15.06 -5.96 3.30
N ASP A 270 -14.52 -7.11 3.69
CA ASP A 270 -13.17 -7.17 4.28
C ASP A 270 -12.08 -6.81 3.26
N CYS A 271 -12.35 -7.02 1.97
CA CYS A 271 -11.44 -6.67 0.88
C CYS A 271 -11.76 -5.31 0.24
N HIS A 272 -13.06 -5.06 -0.04
CA HIS A 272 -13.48 -3.90 -0.80
C HIS A 272 -13.87 -2.68 0.05
N GLY A 273 -13.98 -2.84 1.37
CA GLY A 273 -14.57 -1.86 2.28
C GLY A 273 -16.09 -1.92 2.28
N GLU A 274 -16.72 -1.09 3.09
CA GLU A 274 -18.18 -1.07 3.30
C GLU A 274 -18.85 0.06 2.51
N HIS A 275 -18.73 1.29 3.00
CA HIS A 275 -19.35 2.47 2.37
C HIS A 275 -18.43 3.15 1.33
N ASN A 276 -17.12 2.94 1.41
CA ASN A 276 -16.09 3.53 0.54
C ASN A 276 -15.56 2.58 -0.52
N ILE A 277 -16.42 1.75 -1.08
CA ILE A 277 -16.03 0.80 -2.13
C ILE A 277 -15.50 1.57 -3.34
N LEU A 278 -14.19 1.48 -3.60
CA LEU A 278 -13.51 2.18 -4.68
C LEU A 278 -13.13 1.23 -5.81
N LYS A 279 -12.99 1.77 -7.03
CA LYS A 279 -12.45 0.99 -8.17
C LYS A 279 -11.03 0.53 -7.86
N HIS A 280 -10.67 -0.65 -8.35
CA HIS A 280 -9.30 -1.19 -8.23
C HIS A 280 -8.23 -0.30 -8.90
N THR A 281 -8.63 0.55 -9.85
CA THR A 281 -7.74 1.54 -10.50
C THR A 281 -7.53 2.80 -9.67
N ASN A 282 -8.33 3.02 -8.62
CA ASN A 282 -8.14 4.16 -7.74
C ASN A 282 -6.97 3.86 -6.78
N PRO A 283 -5.94 4.71 -6.72
CA PRO A 283 -4.78 4.49 -5.82
C PRO A 283 -5.10 4.39 -4.33
N GLN A 284 -6.25 4.92 -3.91
CA GLN A 284 -6.72 4.85 -2.52
C GLN A 284 -7.54 3.59 -2.22
N SER A 285 -7.87 2.80 -3.24
CA SER A 285 -8.62 1.56 -3.05
C SER A 285 -7.76 0.52 -2.33
N PRO A 286 -8.28 -0.18 -1.31
CA PRO A 286 -7.57 -1.31 -0.71
C PRO A 286 -7.21 -2.39 -1.73
N VAL A 287 -8.09 -2.60 -2.72
CA VAL A 287 -7.88 -3.59 -3.79
C VAL A 287 -7.11 -3.05 -5.00
N ALA A 288 -6.55 -1.84 -4.94
CA ALA A 288 -5.62 -1.37 -5.95
C ALA A 288 -4.35 -2.23 -5.96
N ALA A 289 -3.74 -2.41 -7.12
CA ALA A 289 -2.59 -3.31 -7.30
C ALA A 289 -1.48 -3.11 -6.26
N ARG A 290 -1.15 -1.84 -5.96
CA ARG A 290 -0.14 -1.46 -4.96
C ARG A 290 -0.51 -1.77 -3.51
N ASN A 291 -1.81 -1.79 -3.19
CA ASN A 291 -2.33 -1.89 -1.82
C ASN A 291 -2.76 -3.31 -1.46
N LEU A 292 -3.11 -4.11 -2.47
CA LEU A 292 -3.78 -5.41 -2.29
C LEU A 292 -3.00 -6.34 -1.36
N SER A 293 -1.73 -6.52 -1.59
CA SER A 293 -0.90 -7.43 -0.80
C SER A 293 -0.76 -6.97 0.65
N SER A 294 -0.51 -5.67 0.87
CA SER A 294 -0.23 -5.11 2.19
C SER A 294 -1.48 -4.76 3.00
N GLN A 295 -2.56 -4.28 2.34
CA GLN A 295 -3.74 -3.80 3.05
C GLN A 295 -4.87 -4.85 3.12
N VAL A 296 -4.93 -5.79 2.17
CA VAL A 296 -6.01 -6.77 2.09
C VAL A 296 -5.55 -8.14 2.55
N CYS A 297 -4.47 -8.69 1.96
CA CYS A 297 -4.07 -10.07 2.23
C CYS A 297 -3.24 -10.19 3.52
N SER A 298 -2.27 -9.28 3.72
CA SER A 298 -1.31 -9.38 4.82
C SER A 298 -1.92 -9.30 6.23
N PRO A 299 -2.95 -8.48 6.53
CA PRO A 299 -3.49 -8.40 7.88
C PRO A 299 -3.92 -9.75 8.47
N CYS A 300 -4.37 -10.66 7.60
CA CYS A 300 -4.73 -12.02 8.02
C CYS A 300 -3.57 -13.01 7.82
N HIS A 301 -2.93 -13.00 6.65
CA HIS A 301 -1.90 -13.98 6.28
C HIS A 301 -0.53 -13.76 6.92
N SER A 302 -0.31 -12.63 7.62
CA SER A 302 0.85 -12.40 8.50
C SER A 302 0.54 -12.61 9.97
N SER A 303 -0.73 -12.85 10.31
CA SER A 303 -1.15 -13.05 11.70
C SER A 303 -0.76 -14.46 12.17
N VAL A 304 0.21 -14.56 13.06
CA VAL A 304 0.64 -15.83 13.66
C VAL A 304 -0.56 -16.56 14.27
N LYS A 305 -1.41 -15.85 15.02
CA LYS A 305 -2.59 -16.42 15.68
C LYS A 305 -3.59 -17.04 14.70
N LEU A 306 -3.85 -16.39 13.55
CA LEU A 306 -4.76 -16.92 12.54
C LEU A 306 -4.09 -18.06 11.76
N SER A 307 -2.82 -17.89 11.42
CA SER A 307 -2.07 -18.91 10.69
C SER A 307 -1.96 -20.21 11.45
N GLU A 308 -1.60 -20.19 12.73
CA GLU A 308 -1.55 -21.36 13.60
C GLU A 308 -2.94 -22.03 13.73
N LYS A 309 -4.00 -21.22 13.91
CA LYS A 309 -5.36 -21.74 14.05
C LYS A 309 -5.83 -22.54 12.84
N PHE A 310 -5.40 -22.17 11.63
CA PHE A 310 -5.85 -22.78 10.37
C PHE A 310 -4.75 -23.60 9.67
N GLY A 311 -3.62 -23.87 10.33
CA GLY A 311 -2.50 -24.61 9.76
C GLY A 311 -1.82 -23.90 8.58
N LEU A 312 -1.93 -22.57 8.52
CA LEU A 312 -1.29 -21.76 7.50
C LEU A 312 0.08 -21.30 7.99
N ARG A 313 0.96 -20.97 7.06
CA ARG A 313 2.27 -20.36 7.38
C ARG A 313 2.14 -18.84 7.42
N SER A 314 2.52 -18.21 8.52
CA SER A 314 2.47 -16.77 8.73
C SER A 314 3.58 -15.99 7.97
N ASP A 315 4.58 -16.71 7.44
CA ASP A 315 5.73 -16.15 6.73
C ASP A 315 5.47 -15.84 5.23
N ARG A 316 4.28 -16.15 4.73
CA ARG A 316 3.93 -16.00 3.29
C ARG A 316 4.05 -14.57 2.81
N TYR A 317 3.56 -13.62 3.58
CA TYR A 317 3.67 -12.21 3.23
C TYR A 317 5.13 -11.73 3.32
N GLN A 318 5.87 -12.13 4.35
CA GLN A 318 7.27 -11.78 4.52
C GLN A 318 8.14 -12.31 3.36
N SER A 319 7.89 -13.55 2.93
CA SER A 319 8.59 -14.13 1.78
C SER A 319 8.27 -13.40 0.46
N TYR A 320 6.99 -12.98 0.29
CA TYR A 320 6.60 -12.14 -0.85
C TYR A 320 7.31 -10.78 -0.80
N GLU A 321 7.31 -10.08 0.34
CA GLU A 321 7.99 -8.79 0.48
C GLU A 321 9.49 -8.86 0.21
N ALA A 322 10.14 -9.97 0.56
CA ALA A 322 11.54 -10.20 0.29
C ALA A 322 11.83 -10.56 -1.18
N SER A 323 10.81 -10.98 -1.95
CA SER A 323 10.94 -11.28 -3.38
C SER A 323 11.10 -10.01 -4.23
N TYR A 324 11.51 -10.18 -5.49
CA TYR A 324 11.55 -9.06 -6.43
C TYR A 324 10.17 -8.42 -6.63
N HIS A 325 9.11 -9.25 -6.76
CA HIS A 325 7.74 -8.77 -6.90
C HIS A 325 7.32 -7.89 -5.71
N GLY A 326 7.59 -8.32 -4.49
CA GLY A 326 7.29 -7.53 -3.30
C GLY A 326 8.11 -6.26 -3.19
N LEU A 327 9.40 -6.31 -3.53
CA LEU A 327 10.27 -5.13 -3.54
C LEU A 327 9.80 -4.08 -4.54
N ALA A 328 9.51 -4.49 -5.79
CA ALA A 328 9.03 -3.59 -6.83
C ALA A 328 7.63 -3.04 -6.52
N SER A 329 6.72 -3.88 -5.99
CA SER A 329 5.39 -3.43 -5.55
C SER A 329 5.46 -2.36 -4.44
N ARG A 330 6.31 -2.56 -3.42
CA ARG A 330 6.54 -1.55 -2.37
C ARG A 330 7.16 -0.27 -2.92
N ALA A 331 7.93 -0.40 -3.96
CA ALA A 331 8.53 0.71 -4.64
C ALA A 331 7.55 1.52 -5.51
N GLY A 332 6.33 1.02 -5.70
CA GLY A 332 5.25 1.71 -6.41
C GLY A 332 4.97 1.18 -7.81
N ASP A 333 5.66 0.13 -8.24
CA ASP A 333 5.39 -0.54 -9.51
C ASP A 333 4.03 -1.27 -9.41
N VAL A 334 3.10 -0.90 -10.30
CA VAL A 334 1.74 -1.43 -10.34
C VAL A 334 1.57 -2.58 -11.34
N GLU A 335 2.54 -2.79 -12.21
CA GLU A 335 2.54 -3.87 -13.20
C GLU A 335 3.11 -5.17 -12.64
N VAL A 336 3.89 -5.06 -11.56
CA VAL A 336 4.49 -6.22 -10.91
C VAL A 336 3.44 -7.11 -10.25
N ALA A 337 3.69 -8.42 -10.26
CA ALA A 337 2.78 -9.40 -9.67
C ALA A 337 2.57 -9.17 -8.17
N ASN A 338 1.31 -9.17 -7.74
CA ASN A 338 0.86 -9.16 -6.35
C ASN A 338 0.22 -10.51 -5.98
N CYS A 339 -0.28 -10.65 -4.76
CA CYS A 339 -0.89 -11.91 -4.31
C CYS A 339 -1.99 -12.42 -5.25
N ALA A 340 -2.89 -11.53 -5.70
CA ALA A 340 -4.00 -11.90 -6.58
C ALA A 340 -3.55 -12.26 -8.01
N SER A 341 -2.41 -11.75 -8.47
CA SER A 341 -1.87 -12.08 -9.80
C SER A 341 -1.58 -13.58 -9.93
N CYS A 342 -1.17 -14.21 -8.83
CA CYS A 342 -0.89 -15.66 -8.77
C CYS A 342 -2.08 -16.45 -8.25
N HIS A 343 -2.70 -16.02 -7.13
CA HIS A 343 -3.73 -16.78 -6.43
C HIS A 343 -5.16 -16.57 -6.96
N GLY A 344 -5.36 -15.67 -7.89
CA GLY A 344 -6.71 -15.23 -8.31
C GLY A 344 -7.29 -14.20 -7.35
N VAL A 345 -8.51 -13.74 -7.67
CA VAL A 345 -9.18 -12.64 -6.95
C VAL A 345 -10.33 -13.16 -6.09
N HIS A 346 -11.32 -13.79 -6.71
CA HIS A 346 -12.54 -14.24 -6.03
C HIS A 346 -12.62 -15.75 -5.87
N ASP A 347 -11.94 -16.53 -6.70
CA ASP A 347 -11.92 -17.99 -6.72
C ASP A 347 -10.63 -18.58 -6.15
N ILE A 348 -10.06 -17.91 -5.14
CA ILE A 348 -8.81 -18.36 -4.50
C ILE A 348 -8.96 -19.80 -4.00
N LYS A 349 -8.09 -20.70 -4.50
CA LYS A 349 -8.10 -22.13 -4.21
C LYS A 349 -6.79 -22.56 -3.59
N PRO A 350 -6.78 -23.66 -2.80
CA PRO A 350 -5.56 -24.21 -2.25
C PRO A 350 -4.65 -24.77 -3.37
N SER A 351 -3.36 -24.87 -3.10
CA SER A 351 -2.37 -25.27 -4.10
C SER A 351 -2.49 -26.73 -4.56
N ASP A 352 -3.12 -27.58 -3.78
CA ASP A 352 -3.41 -28.99 -4.11
C ASP A 352 -4.65 -29.17 -4.99
N ASP A 353 -5.54 -28.16 -5.09
CA ASP A 353 -6.67 -28.20 -6.02
C ASP A 353 -6.16 -28.13 -7.47
N PRO A 354 -6.46 -29.13 -8.32
CA PRO A 354 -6.00 -29.16 -9.72
C PRO A 354 -6.45 -27.95 -10.55
N THR A 355 -7.52 -27.27 -10.14
CA THR A 355 -8.06 -26.09 -10.83
C THR A 355 -7.48 -24.77 -10.30
N SER A 356 -6.65 -24.84 -9.25
CA SER A 356 -5.99 -23.65 -8.70
C SER A 356 -4.95 -23.10 -9.65
N SER A 357 -4.89 -21.79 -9.79
CA SER A 357 -3.85 -21.11 -10.59
C SER A 357 -2.44 -21.34 -10.03
N VAL A 358 -2.32 -21.62 -8.74
CA VAL A 358 -1.05 -21.93 -8.06
C VAL A 358 -0.83 -23.44 -7.86
N ASN A 359 -1.65 -24.30 -8.47
CA ASN A 359 -1.36 -25.72 -8.54
C ASN A 359 -0.10 -25.96 -9.40
N LYS A 360 0.73 -26.90 -9.01
CA LYS A 360 2.00 -27.23 -9.69
C LYS A 360 1.85 -27.35 -11.20
N ASN A 361 0.79 -28.01 -11.67
CA ASN A 361 0.53 -28.22 -13.09
C ASN A 361 0.10 -26.95 -13.84
N ASN A 362 -0.33 -25.91 -13.14
CA ASN A 362 -0.81 -24.65 -13.71
C ASN A 362 0.19 -23.51 -13.60
N LEU A 363 1.30 -23.69 -12.86
CA LEU A 363 2.28 -22.63 -12.59
C LEU A 363 2.90 -22.08 -13.88
N VAL A 364 3.25 -22.93 -14.84
CA VAL A 364 3.80 -22.48 -16.15
C VAL A 364 2.84 -21.49 -16.81
N LYS A 365 1.55 -21.80 -16.84
CA LYS A 365 0.52 -20.92 -17.40
C LYS A 365 0.37 -19.63 -16.57
N THR A 366 0.46 -19.73 -15.25
CA THR A 366 0.28 -18.59 -14.34
C THR A 366 1.46 -17.64 -14.42
N CYS A 367 2.69 -18.13 -14.36
CA CYS A 367 3.91 -17.34 -14.53
C CYS A 367 4.05 -16.80 -15.96
N GLY A 368 3.68 -17.59 -16.95
CA GLY A 368 3.75 -17.24 -18.38
C GLY A 368 2.88 -16.05 -18.80
N LYS A 369 1.93 -15.61 -17.96
CA LYS A 369 1.16 -14.38 -18.22
C LYS A 369 2.04 -13.13 -18.27
N CYS A 370 3.12 -13.12 -17.49
CA CYS A 370 4.05 -11.99 -17.38
C CYS A 370 5.47 -12.37 -17.83
N HIS A 371 5.83 -13.67 -17.76
CA HIS A 371 7.15 -14.20 -18.14
C HIS A 371 7.06 -15.02 -19.44
N PRO A 372 7.21 -14.39 -20.60
CA PRO A 372 7.21 -15.11 -21.88
C PRO A 372 8.32 -16.18 -21.89
N GLY A 373 7.96 -17.43 -22.22
CA GLY A 373 8.91 -18.55 -22.21
C GLY A 373 9.05 -19.28 -20.89
N ALA A 374 8.22 -18.97 -19.88
CA ALA A 374 8.14 -19.78 -18.66
C ALA A 374 7.90 -21.26 -18.96
N ASN A 375 8.69 -22.14 -18.38
CA ASN A 375 8.66 -23.58 -18.57
C ASN A 375 8.68 -24.30 -17.20
N GLU A 376 8.83 -25.61 -17.18
CA GLU A 376 8.86 -26.40 -15.96
C GLU A 376 10.03 -26.01 -15.04
N ASN A 377 11.23 -25.78 -15.61
CA ASN A 377 12.40 -25.33 -14.84
C ASN A 377 12.12 -23.99 -14.11
N PHE A 378 11.44 -23.04 -14.81
CA PHE A 378 11.03 -21.77 -14.24
C PHE A 378 10.14 -21.93 -13.00
N THR A 379 9.31 -22.97 -12.99
CA THR A 379 8.32 -23.21 -11.93
C THR A 379 8.78 -24.24 -10.90
N GLU A 380 9.96 -24.82 -11.09
CA GLU A 380 10.54 -25.75 -10.13
C GLU A 380 11.05 -24.99 -8.89
N GLY A 381 10.67 -25.50 -7.73
CA GLY A 381 11.00 -24.90 -6.43
C GLY A 381 9.84 -24.10 -5.80
N ALA A 382 10.01 -23.77 -4.53
CA ALA A 382 9.01 -23.02 -3.79
C ALA A 382 9.01 -21.51 -4.18
N VAL A 383 7.82 -20.94 -4.35
CA VAL A 383 7.66 -19.51 -4.65
C VAL A 383 7.83 -18.65 -3.38
N HIS A 384 7.27 -19.12 -2.27
CA HIS A 384 7.38 -18.49 -0.97
C HIS A 384 8.53 -19.09 -0.19
N VAL A 385 9.71 -18.45 -0.27
CA VAL A 385 10.94 -18.92 0.38
C VAL A 385 11.48 -17.85 1.32
N ILE A 386 11.82 -18.29 2.53
CA ILE A 386 12.69 -17.54 3.45
C ILE A 386 13.96 -18.38 3.62
N ALA A 387 15.11 -17.73 3.58
CA ALA A 387 16.43 -18.39 3.75
C ALA A 387 16.61 -18.85 5.21
N THR A 388 15.93 -19.94 5.58
CA THR A 388 16.11 -20.63 6.86
C THR A 388 16.58 -22.05 6.58
N ALA A 389 17.32 -22.65 7.51
CA ALA A 389 17.82 -24.02 7.38
C ALA A 389 16.71 -25.07 7.19
N GLU A 390 15.47 -24.76 7.61
CA GLU A 390 14.33 -25.64 7.50
C GLU A 390 13.61 -25.57 6.13
N GLN A 391 13.83 -24.48 5.36
CA GLN A 391 13.09 -24.23 4.13
C GLN A 391 13.92 -24.37 2.87
N GLU A 392 15.14 -23.81 2.87
CA GLU A 392 16.05 -23.82 1.72
C GLU A 392 17.51 -23.81 2.23
N ASP A 393 18.06 -24.95 2.44
CA ASP A 393 19.42 -25.15 2.97
C ASP A 393 20.49 -24.38 2.19
N VAL A 394 20.41 -24.42 0.84
CA VAL A 394 21.42 -23.76 -0.01
C VAL A 394 21.42 -22.26 0.19
N LEU A 395 20.25 -21.61 0.20
CA LEU A 395 20.16 -20.16 0.41
C LEU A 395 20.59 -19.77 1.82
N TYR A 396 20.26 -20.58 2.81
CA TYR A 396 20.69 -20.39 4.18
C TYR A 396 22.22 -20.43 4.30
N TYR A 397 22.86 -21.45 3.76
CA TYR A 397 24.32 -21.57 3.84
C TYR A 397 25.05 -20.48 3.04
N VAL A 398 24.56 -20.11 1.85
CA VAL A 398 25.12 -19.02 1.06
C VAL A 398 25.01 -17.70 1.84
N SER A 399 23.85 -17.40 2.40
CA SER A 399 23.64 -16.18 3.20
C SER A 399 24.53 -16.14 4.43
N THR A 400 24.61 -17.26 5.16
CA THR A 400 25.42 -17.38 6.39
C THR A 400 26.89 -17.23 6.07
N ALA A 401 27.38 -17.87 5.01
CA ALA A 401 28.77 -17.73 4.57
C ALA A 401 29.12 -16.28 4.24
N TYR A 402 28.25 -15.58 3.51
CA TYR A 402 28.46 -14.15 3.22
C TYR A 402 28.42 -13.28 4.47
N ILE A 403 27.50 -13.52 5.40
CA ILE A 403 27.43 -12.77 6.66
C ILE A 403 28.72 -12.95 7.45
N ILE A 404 29.21 -14.18 7.58
CA ILE A 404 30.51 -14.45 8.25
C ILE A 404 31.63 -13.77 7.52
N LEU A 405 31.70 -13.87 6.19
CA LEU A 405 32.71 -13.22 5.35
C LEU A 405 32.72 -11.71 5.56
N ILE A 406 31.55 -11.05 5.50
CA ILE A 406 31.41 -9.61 5.73
C ILE A 406 31.89 -9.24 7.13
N VAL A 407 31.46 -9.93 8.17
CA VAL A 407 31.84 -9.62 9.55
C VAL A 407 33.35 -9.77 9.76
N VAL A 408 33.93 -10.83 9.24
CA VAL A 408 35.37 -11.11 9.41
C VAL A 408 36.22 -10.12 8.61
N LEU A 409 35.90 -9.90 7.31
CA LEU A 409 36.68 -9.00 6.47
C LEU A 409 36.51 -7.54 6.89
N ILE A 410 35.29 -7.05 6.99
CA ILE A 410 35.03 -5.64 7.33
C ILE A 410 35.47 -5.37 8.78
N GLY A 411 35.21 -6.29 9.70
CA GLY A 411 35.72 -6.18 11.09
C GLY A 411 37.23 -6.15 11.17
N GLY A 412 37.90 -6.99 10.39
CA GLY A 412 39.40 -6.99 10.30
C GLY A 412 39.94 -5.70 9.68
N MET A 413 39.32 -5.23 8.57
CA MET A 413 39.67 -3.95 7.94
C MET A 413 39.49 -2.77 8.90
N PHE A 414 38.36 -2.74 9.61
CA PHE A 414 38.06 -1.69 10.58
C PHE A 414 39.08 -1.70 11.73
N ALA A 415 39.39 -2.85 12.29
CA ALA A 415 40.38 -2.99 13.37
C ALA A 415 41.76 -2.54 12.91
N HIS A 416 42.18 -2.95 11.71
CA HIS A 416 43.45 -2.52 11.10
C HIS A 416 43.52 -0.99 10.95
N ASN A 417 42.49 -0.38 10.35
CA ASN A 417 42.43 1.05 10.11
C ASN A 417 42.35 1.85 11.42
N LEU A 418 41.62 1.34 12.42
CA LEU A 418 41.55 1.98 13.74
C LEU A 418 42.94 2.05 14.42
N LEU A 419 43.75 0.97 14.35
CA LEU A 419 45.06 0.96 14.90
C LEU A 419 45.97 1.96 14.17
N ASP A 420 45.93 2.00 12.85
CA ASP A 420 46.68 2.96 12.02
C ASP A 420 46.27 4.40 12.32
N PHE A 421 44.96 4.65 12.36
CA PHE A 421 44.37 5.97 12.67
C PHE A 421 44.82 6.50 14.03
N VAL A 422 44.79 5.69 15.06
CA VAL A 422 45.20 6.08 16.41
C VAL A 422 46.67 6.45 16.43
N LYS A 423 47.52 5.67 15.76
CA LYS A 423 48.95 5.94 15.71
C LYS A 423 49.29 7.21 14.94
N LYS A 424 48.73 7.36 13.74
CA LYS A 424 48.92 8.56 12.89
C LYS A 424 48.34 9.82 13.54
N SER A 425 47.17 9.73 14.15
CA SER A 425 46.58 10.86 14.88
C SER A 425 47.45 11.32 16.05
N ARG A 426 48.08 10.37 16.79
CA ARG A 426 49.03 10.72 17.84
C ARG A 426 50.26 11.42 17.26
N LYS A 427 50.80 10.96 16.12
CA LYS A 427 51.92 11.60 15.40
C LYS A 427 51.53 13.02 14.99
N GLN A 428 50.36 13.24 14.38
CA GLN A 428 49.87 14.56 13.98
C GLN A 428 49.66 15.50 15.18
N LEU A 429 49.20 14.96 16.31
CA LEU A 429 49.07 15.75 17.56
C LEU A 429 50.44 16.18 18.09
N MET A 430 51.50 15.34 18.00
CA MET A 430 52.88 15.71 18.38
C MET A 430 53.44 16.80 17.47
N TYR A 431 53.20 16.76 16.16
CA TYR A 431 53.53 17.85 15.23
C TYR A 431 52.81 19.16 15.62
N ARG A 432 51.53 19.12 15.93
CA ARG A 432 50.76 20.30 16.34
C ARG A 432 51.22 20.90 17.67
N ARG A 433 51.77 20.07 18.57
CA ARG A 433 52.32 20.51 19.87
C ARG A 433 53.77 20.95 19.80
N GLY A 434 54.40 20.93 18.62
CA GLY A 434 55.79 21.28 18.46
C GLY A 434 56.77 20.29 19.09
N LEU A 435 56.34 19.06 19.41
CA LEU A 435 57.16 18.02 20.01
C LEU A 435 58.03 17.30 18.96
N ILE A 436 57.67 17.39 17.72
CA ILE A 436 58.38 16.82 16.55
C ILE A 436 58.30 17.87 15.45
N GLU A 437 59.40 18.11 14.74
CA GLU A 437 59.46 18.99 13.58
C GLU A 437 58.81 18.31 12.35
N ARG A 438 58.05 19.08 11.56
CA ARG A 438 57.56 18.58 10.29
C ARG A 438 58.67 18.54 9.26
N PRO A 439 58.72 17.51 8.40
CA PRO A 439 59.66 17.51 7.30
C PRO A 439 59.48 18.73 6.40
N PRO A 440 60.50 19.24 5.74
CA PRO A 440 60.41 20.38 4.83
C PRO A 440 59.54 20.03 3.64
N ILE A 441 58.69 20.98 3.19
CA ILE A 441 57.83 20.77 2.04
C ILE A 441 58.66 20.69 0.77
N ALA A 442 58.66 19.52 0.14
CA ALA A 442 59.32 19.35 -1.16
C ALA A 442 58.33 19.67 -2.29
N HIS A 443 58.79 20.41 -3.29
CA HIS A 443 57.98 20.84 -4.43
C HIS A 443 57.99 19.86 -5.61
N LYS A 444 58.66 18.72 -5.50
CA LYS A 444 58.77 17.74 -6.58
C LYS A 444 57.52 16.85 -6.63
N LEU A 445 57.00 16.64 -7.85
CA LEU A 445 55.79 15.82 -8.09
C LEU A 445 56.13 14.59 -8.91
N TYR A 446 55.63 13.44 -8.49
CA TYR A 446 55.85 12.15 -9.14
C TYR A 446 54.54 11.62 -9.75
N LEU A 447 54.59 11.15 -11.02
CA LEU A 447 53.42 10.65 -11.71
C LEU A 447 52.94 9.32 -11.11
N ARG A 448 51.76 9.35 -10.51
CA ARG A 448 51.13 8.18 -9.92
C ARG A 448 50.14 7.53 -10.88
N MET A 449 49.23 8.32 -11.48
CA MET A 449 48.18 7.89 -12.38
C MET A 449 48.23 8.68 -13.69
N SER A 450 48.38 7.98 -14.81
CA SER A 450 48.21 8.59 -16.13
C SER A 450 46.77 9.07 -16.37
N LEU A 451 46.55 9.93 -17.36
CA LEU A 451 45.23 10.40 -17.70
C LEU A 451 44.28 9.23 -18.03
N ASN A 452 44.79 8.20 -18.72
CA ASN A 452 44.03 6.99 -19.03
C ASN A 452 43.53 6.28 -17.75
N GLU A 453 44.42 6.06 -16.78
CA GLU A 453 44.12 5.42 -15.49
C GLU A 453 43.13 6.24 -14.69
N ARG A 454 43.22 7.58 -14.71
CA ARG A 454 42.28 8.49 -14.04
C ARG A 454 40.87 8.42 -14.69
N VAL A 455 40.78 8.34 -16.02
CA VAL A 455 39.49 8.20 -16.72
C VAL A 455 38.85 6.84 -16.39
N GLN A 456 39.65 5.77 -16.36
CA GLN A 456 39.12 4.45 -15.93
C GLN A 456 38.62 4.48 -14.50
N HIS A 457 39.39 5.11 -13.58
CA HIS A 457 38.98 5.27 -12.19
C HIS A 457 37.73 6.13 -12.06
N ALA A 458 37.57 7.22 -12.81
CA ALA A 458 36.40 8.06 -12.80
C ALA A 458 35.15 7.30 -13.30
N ALA A 459 35.28 6.51 -14.39
CA ALA A 459 34.23 5.68 -14.90
C ALA A 459 33.76 4.63 -13.85
N LEU A 460 34.73 3.99 -13.17
CA LEU A 460 34.48 3.05 -12.08
C LEU A 460 33.78 3.74 -10.91
N LEU A 461 34.28 4.88 -10.44
CA LEU A 461 33.74 5.64 -9.31
C LEU A 461 32.27 6.02 -9.57
N ILE A 462 31.98 6.61 -10.72
CA ILE A 462 30.64 7.09 -11.06
C ILE A 462 29.68 5.90 -11.20
N SER A 463 30.06 4.88 -11.98
CA SER A 463 29.22 3.71 -12.22
C SER A 463 28.96 2.92 -10.94
N PHE A 464 29.98 2.68 -10.12
CA PHE A 464 29.85 2.00 -8.83
C PHE A 464 28.93 2.76 -7.88
N THR A 465 29.10 4.06 -7.73
CA THR A 465 28.26 4.89 -6.85
C THR A 465 26.79 4.85 -7.30
N LEU A 466 26.54 4.95 -8.61
CA LEU A 466 25.17 4.84 -9.16
C LEU A 466 24.59 3.45 -8.91
N LEU A 467 25.36 2.38 -9.08
CA LEU A 467 24.92 1.00 -8.83
C LEU A 467 24.56 0.80 -7.35
N VAL A 468 25.37 1.29 -6.43
CA VAL A 468 25.11 1.22 -4.98
C VAL A 468 23.81 1.97 -4.65
N LEU A 469 23.68 3.22 -5.05
CA LEU A 469 22.50 4.04 -4.75
C LEU A 469 21.22 3.43 -5.34
N THR A 470 21.26 3.04 -6.62
CA THR A 470 20.09 2.48 -7.30
C THR A 470 19.72 1.08 -6.81
N GLY A 471 20.70 0.25 -6.47
CA GLY A 471 20.50 -1.09 -5.91
C GLY A 471 19.89 -1.05 -4.51
N PHE A 472 20.46 -0.24 -3.61
CA PHE A 472 19.88 -0.08 -2.27
C PHE A 472 18.55 0.63 -2.26
N ALA A 473 18.29 1.56 -3.18
CA ALA A 473 16.96 2.15 -3.34
C ALA A 473 15.87 1.11 -3.66
N LEU A 474 16.19 0.06 -4.43
CA LEU A 474 15.27 -1.05 -4.65
C LEU A 474 15.03 -1.85 -3.37
N LYS A 475 16.07 -2.17 -2.64
CA LYS A 475 15.98 -3.00 -1.43
C LYS A 475 15.31 -2.29 -0.27
N PHE A 476 15.52 -0.97 -0.14
CA PHE A 476 15.05 -0.14 0.95
C PHE A 476 14.17 1.04 0.45
N PRO A 477 13.01 0.75 -0.18
CA PRO A 477 12.19 1.78 -0.82
C PRO A 477 11.56 2.79 0.17
N ASN A 478 11.52 2.47 1.44
CA ASN A 478 11.02 3.32 2.53
C ASN A 478 12.15 3.98 3.33
N ALA A 479 13.42 3.89 2.88
CA ALA A 479 14.50 4.61 3.52
C ALA A 479 14.29 6.12 3.40
N TRP A 480 14.71 6.88 4.44
CA TRP A 480 14.52 8.33 4.54
C TRP A 480 15.06 9.13 3.33
N TRP A 481 16.05 8.61 2.63
CA TRP A 481 16.63 9.22 1.44
C TRP A 481 15.98 8.79 0.12
N VAL A 482 15.24 7.66 0.12
CA VAL A 482 14.52 7.13 -1.06
C VAL A 482 13.08 7.63 -1.11
N GLU A 483 12.41 7.67 0.03
CA GLU A 483 11.00 8.03 0.14
C GLU A 483 10.66 9.41 -0.44
N PRO A 484 11.43 10.49 -0.22
CA PRO A 484 11.17 11.78 -0.84
C PRO A 484 11.22 11.72 -2.36
N ILE A 485 12.19 10.99 -2.94
CA ILE A 485 12.35 10.87 -4.40
C ILE A 485 11.18 10.10 -5.01
N ARG A 486 10.78 9.00 -4.38
CA ARG A 486 9.63 8.19 -4.79
C ARG A 486 8.32 8.98 -4.76
N ASN A 487 8.12 9.83 -3.75
CA ASN A 487 6.90 10.61 -3.56
C ASN A 487 6.76 11.77 -4.55
N ILE A 488 7.87 12.21 -5.18
CA ILE A 488 7.83 13.22 -6.26
C ILE A 488 7.13 12.65 -7.50
N SER A 489 7.49 11.43 -7.92
CA SER A 489 6.89 10.79 -9.08
C SER A 489 7.16 9.28 -9.10
N PRO A 490 6.16 8.44 -9.42
CA PRO A 490 6.36 7.01 -9.67
C PRO A 490 7.39 6.72 -10.77
N VAL A 491 7.46 7.58 -11.81
CA VAL A 491 8.42 7.49 -12.92
C VAL A 491 9.86 7.56 -12.44
N MET A 492 10.15 8.28 -11.35
CA MET A 492 11.50 8.34 -10.78
C MET A 492 11.99 6.98 -10.30
N PHE A 493 11.07 6.13 -9.86
CA PHE A 493 11.44 4.78 -9.44
C PHE A 493 11.72 3.84 -10.63
N GLU A 494 10.97 3.97 -11.71
CA GLU A 494 11.24 3.24 -12.97
C GLU A 494 12.59 3.66 -13.56
N LEU A 495 12.87 4.97 -13.58
CA LEU A 495 14.15 5.52 -14.03
C LEU A 495 15.34 4.93 -13.26
N ARG A 496 15.18 4.63 -11.96
CA ARG A 496 16.17 3.93 -11.14
C ARG A 496 16.64 2.63 -11.79
N GLY A 497 15.70 1.81 -12.29
CA GLY A 497 16.01 0.53 -12.95
C GLY A 497 16.84 0.73 -14.23
N ILE A 498 16.52 1.74 -15.01
CA ILE A 498 17.28 2.11 -16.22
C ILE A 498 18.67 2.60 -15.84
N MET A 499 18.78 3.49 -14.86
CA MET A 499 20.06 4.00 -14.36
C MET A 499 20.96 2.89 -13.85
N HIS A 500 20.41 1.90 -13.12
CA HIS A 500 21.16 0.74 -12.64
C HIS A 500 21.77 -0.06 -13.81
N ARG A 501 20.97 -0.33 -14.84
CA ARG A 501 21.39 -1.07 -16.02
C ARG A 501 22.43 -0.31 -16.84
N VAL A 502 22.24 0.99 -17.04
CA VAL A 502 23.22 1.85 -17.75
C VAL A 502 24.54 1.88 -16.99
N ALA A 503 24.50 2.09 -15.67
CA ALA A 503 25.70 2.07 -14.83
C ALA A 503 26.41 0.72 -14.85
N ALA A 504 25.65 -0.41 -14.88
CA ALA A 504 26.22 -1.75 -15.03
C ALA A 504 26.94 -1.92 -16.38
N VAL A 505 26.35 -1.44 -17.48
CA VAL A 505 27.01 -1.46 -18.81
C VAL A 505 28.28 -0.64 -18.79
N VAL A 506 28.28 0.55 -18.18
CA VAL A 506 29.49 1.39 -18.06
C VAL A 506 30.57 0.68 -17.24
N LEU A 507 30.21 0.09 -16.09
CA LEU A 507 31.14 -0.66 -15.24
C LEU A 507 31.79 -1.83 -16.01
N VAL A 508 30.98 -2.66 -16.64
CA VAL A 508 31.46 -3.83 -17.39
C VAL A 508 32.34 -3.39 -18.57
N SER A 509 31.93 -2.34 -19.30
CA SER A 509 32.73 -1.81 -20.42
C SER A 509 34.06 -1.25 -19.96
N ALA A 510 34.09 -0.54 -18.81
CA ALA A 510 35.32 -0.07 -18.20
C ALA A 510 36.20 -1.24 -17.77
N GLY A 511 35.63 -2.32 -17.22
CA GLY A 511 36.37 -3.55 -16.87
C GLY A 511 36.96 -4.24 -18.10
N ILE A 512 36.22 -4.38 -19.19
CA ILE A 512 36.71 -4.94 -20.46
C ILE A 512 37.86 -4.09 -21.01
N TYR A 513 37.69 -2.75 -21.00
CA TYR A 513 38.74 -1.84 -21.42
C TYR A 513 39.97 -1.94 -20.53
N HIS A 514 39.78 -2.09 -19.19
CA HIS A 514 40.87 -2.31 -18.26
C HIS A 514 41.66 -3.60 -18.55
N LEU A 515 40.96 -4.70 -18.85
CA LEU A 515 41.61 -5.95 -19.30
C LEU A 515 42.44 -5.72 -20.57
N TYR A 516 41.89 -5.03 -21.57
CA TYR A 516 42.68 -4.64 -22.75
C TYR A 516 43.93 -3.84 -22.34
N TYR A 517 43.76 -2.84 -21.46
CA TYR A 517 44.85 -1.97 -21.02
C TYR A 517 45.97 -2.77 -20.34
N VAL A 518 45.65 -3.65 -19.37
CA VAL A 518 46.68 -4.40 -18.61
C VAL A 518 47.36 -5.52 -19.42
N PHE A 519 46.73 -6.04 -20.45
CA PHE A 519 47.29 -7.10 -21.27
C PHE A 519 48.01 -6.59 -22.53
N PHE A 520 47.64 -5.46 -23.08
CA PHE A 520 48.15 -5.02 -24.39
C PHE A 520 48.95 -3.72 -24.35
N VAL A 521 48.71 -2.83 -23.36
CA VAL A 521 49.47 -1.56 -23.23
C VAL A 521 50.70 -1.74 -22.34
N PRO A 522 51.91 -1.27 -22.72
CA PRO A 522 53.12 -1.47 -21.95
C PRO A 522 53.01 -1.03 -20.48
N ARG A 523 52.48 0.18 -20.22
CA ARG A 523 52.26 0.69 -18.87
C ARG A 523 51.24 -0.15 -18.08
N GLY A 524 50.20 -0.64 -18.74
CA GLY A 524 49.23 -1.53 -18.13
C GLY A 524 49.82 -2.89 -17.77
N LYS A 525 50.68 -3.45 -18.61
CA LYS A 525 51.43 -4.69 -18.31
C LYS A 525 52.30 -4.52 -17.06
N GLN A 526 52.95 -3.39 -16.95
CA GLN A 526 53.75 -3.09 -15.76
C GLN A 526 52.84 -2.94 -14.52
N LEU A 527 51.74 -2.19 -14.65
CA LEU A 527 50.73 -2.04 -13.60
C LEU A 527 50.23 -3.39 -13.08
N LEU A 528 49.89 -4.32 -13.98
CA LEU A 528 49.47 -5.67 -13.60
C LEU A 528 50.55 -6.43 -12.85
N ARG A 529 51.78 -6.37 -13.31
CA ARG A 529 52.93 -7.04 -12.64
C ARG A 529 53.12 -6.52 -11.22
N ASP A 530 53.06 -5.18 -11.05
CA ASP A 530 53.25 -4.52 -9.76
C ASP A 530 52.10 -4.81 -8.77
N LEU A 531 50.90 -5.10 -9.30
CA LEU A 531 49.69 -5.43 -8.52
C LEU A 531 49.54 -6.93 -8.24
N LEU A 532 50.41 -7.81 -8.79
CA LEU A 532 50.32 -9.25 -8.47
C LEU A 532 50.55 -9.49 -6.98
N PRO A 533 49.71 -10.31 -6.33
CA PRO A 533 49.90 -10.67 -4.94
C PRO A 533 51.21 -11.49 -4.74
N SER A 534 51.88 -11.26 -3.64
CA SER A 534 53.08 -11.97 -3.23
C SER A 534 52.97 -12.42 -1.77
N LEU A 535 53.76 -13.40 -1.38
CA LEU A 535 53.85 -13.80 0.04
C LEU A 535 54.37 -12.66 0.93
N GLN A 536 55.15 -11.74 0.34
CA GLN A 536 55.64 -10.56 1.01
C GLN A 536 54.47 -9.67 1.50
N ASP A 537 53.38 -9.56 0.75
CA ASP A 537 52.22 -8.74 1.13
C ASP A 537 51.61 -9.21 2.46
N VAL A 538 51.59 -10.52 2.72
CA VAL A 538 51.11 -11.09 3.99
C VAL A 538 52.04 -10.75 5.14
N THR A 539 53.38 -10.89 4.91
CA THR A 539 54.37 -10.54 5.92
C THR A 539 54.40 -9.06 6.24
N ASP A 540 54.15 -8.21 5.23
CA ASP A 540 54.08 -6.76 5.36
C ASP A 540 52.86 -6.35 6.15
N ALA A 541 51.68 -6.95 5.88
CA ALA A 541 50.47 -6.72 6.65
C ALA A 541 50.64 -7.06 8.14
N LEU A 542 51.26 -8.21 8.43
CA LEU A 542 51.58 -8.61 9.81
C LEU A 542 52.61 -7.68 10.45
N ALA A 543 53.60 -7.20 9.69
CA ALA A 543 54.63 -6.26 10.18
C ALA A 543 54.01 -4.89 10.49
N VAL A 544 53.06 -4.39 9.65
CA VAL A 544 52.32 -3.15 9.92
C VAL A 544 51.46 -3.31 11.18
N MET A 545 50.78 -4.42 11.36
CA MET A 545 50.02 -4.67 12.58
C MET A 545 50.94 -4.67 13.83
N LYS A 546 52.07 -5.36 13.79
CA LYS A 546 53.08 -5.33 14.88
C LYS A 546 53.58 -3.91 15.16
N TYR A 547 53.84 -3.15 14.09
CA TYR A 547 54.26 -1.76 14.21
C TYR A 547 53.18 -0.89 14.82
N ASN A 548 51.92 -1.01 14.39
CA ASN A 548 50.77 -0.20 14.89
C ASN A 548 50.45 -0.54 16.36
N LEU A 549 50.57 -1.80 16.75
CA LEU A 549 50.43 -2.25 18.14
C LEU A 549 51.62 -1.87 19.04
N GLY A 550 52.74 -1.36 18.49
CA GLY A 550 53.92 -0.94 19.25
C GLY A 550 54.91 -2.06 19.54
N PHE A 551 54.74 -3.26 18.98
CA PHE A 551 55.68 -4.37 19.10
C PHE A 551 56.92 -4.23 18.20
N SER A 552 56.87 -3.34 17.20
CA SER A 552 58.01 -2.97 16.36
C SER A 552 58.18 -1.46 16.32
N LYS A 553 59.44 -1.01 16.29
CA LYS A 553 59.79 0.41 16.07
C LYS A 553 60.02 0.74 14.60
N VAL A 554 60.17 -0.26 13.75
CA VAL A 554 60.47 -0.10 12.32
C VAL A 554 59.19 -0.24 11.54
N LYS A 555 58.81 0.82 10.76
CA LYS A 555 57.72 0.79 9.80
C LYS A 555 58.18 0.00 8.57
N PRO A 556 57.40 -0.96 8.06
CA PRO A 556 57.72 -1.61 6.78
C PRO A 556 57.76 -0.59 5.64
N GLN A 557 58.68 -0.81 4.69
CA GLN A 557 58.84 0.04 3.51
C GLN A 557 58.15 -0.63 2.32
N PHE A 558 57.46 0.16 1.52
CA PHE A 558 56.66 -0.32 0.38
C PHE A 558 57.28 0.19 -0.95
N GLY A 559 57.10 -0.64 -1.99
CA GLY A 559 57.35 -0.25 -3.37
C GLY A 559 56.19 0.54 -3.94
N ARG A 560 55.96 0.42 -5.26
CA ARG A 560 54.89 1.14 -5.97
C ARG A 560 53.49 0.86 -5.40
N PHE A 561 53.21 -0.38 -5.01
CA PHE A 561 51.93 -0.78 -4.39
C PHE A 561 52.22 -1.60 -3.14
N SER A 562 51.58 -1.27 -2.06
CA SER A 562 51.55 -2.04 -0.83
C SER A 562 50.48 -3.14 -0.89
N TYR A 563 50.42 -4.00 0.11
CA TYR A 563 49.36 -4.99 0.27
C TYR A 563 47.98 -4.35 0.30
N ILE A 564 47.85 -3.07 0.67
CA ILE A 564 46.59 -2.30 0.77
C ILE A 564 45.99 -2.13 -0.62
N GLU A 565 46.69 -1.49 -1.54
CA GLU A 565 46.24 -1.24 -2.90
C GLU A 565 46.06 -2.53 -3.71
N LYS A 566 46.97 -3.52 -3.46
CA LYS A 566 46.84 -4.83 -4.10
C LYS A 566 45.55 -5.54 -3.66
N SER A 567 45.24 -5.52 -2.36
CA SER A 567 44.03 -6.14 -1.86
C SER A 567 42.77 -5.46 -2.39
N GLU A 568 42.74 -4.11 -2.48
CA GLU A 568 41.64 -3.34 -3.08
C GLU A 568 41.45 -3.69 -4.56
N TYR A 569 42.52 -3.74 -5.32
CA TYR A 569 42.48 -4.06 -6.73
C TYR A 569 41.87 -5.46 -6.99
N TRP A 570 42.40 -6.48 -6.29
CA TRP A 570 41.92 -7.85 -6.49
C TRP A 570 40.52 -8.10 -5.92
N ALA A 571 40.14 -7.41 -4.83
CA ALA A 571 38.77 -7.41 -4.34
C ALA A 571 37.81 -6.78 -5.36
N LEU A 572 38.23 -5.68 -6.01
CA LEU A 572 37.47 -5.04 -7.08
C LEU A 572 37.30 -5.97 -8.29
N VAL A 573 38.39 -6.62 -8.74
CA VAL A 573 38.33 -7.58 -9.87
C VAL A 573 37.40 -8.72 -9.55
N TRP A 574 37.50 -9.32 -8.38
CA TRP A 574 36.59 -10.38 -7.92
C TRP A 574 35.14 -9.91 -7.87
N GLY A 575 34.89 -8.81 -7.17
CA GLY A 575 33.55 -8.26 -7.02
C GLY A 575 32.92 -7.89 -8.37
N THR A 576 33.69 -7.32 -9.31
CA THR A 576 33.21 -6.99 -10.65
C THR A 576 32.78 -8.26 -11.43
N ILE A 577 33.53 -9.34 -11.33
CA ILE A 577 33.19 -10.62 -11.97
C ILE A 577 31.89 -11.18 -11.36
N VAL A 578 31.83 -11.26 -10.03
CA VAL A 578 30.66 -11.81 -9.32
C VAL A 578 29.43 -10.99 -9.59
N MET A 579 29.51 -9.65 -9.47
CA MET A 579 28.40 -8.74 -9.72
C MET A 579 27.99 -8.73 -11.21
N GLY A 580 28.94 -8.82 -12.12
CA GLY A 580 28.69 -8.90 -13.56
C GLY A 580 27.94 -10.18 -13.95
N VAL A 581 28.38 -11.33 -13.45
CA VAL A 581 27.75 -12.64 -13.72
C VAL A 581 26.36 -12.68 -13.08
N THR A 582 26.25 -12.41 -11.80
CA THR A 582 24.95 -12.44 -11.09
C THR A 582 24.00 -11.39 -11.61
N GLY A 583 24.47 -10.18 -11.92
CA GLY A 583 23.69 -9.11 -12.51
C GLY A 583 23.15 -9.46 -13.91
N THR A 584 23.94 -10.16 -14.73
CA THR A 584 23.50 -10.66 -16.04
C THR A 584 22.38 -11.70 -15.88
N VAL A 585 22.52 -12.63 -14.96
CA VAL A 585 21.47 -13.63 -14.66
C VAL A 585 20.18 -12.93 -14.22
N LEU A 586 20.27 -11.88 -13.38
CA LEU A 586 19.12 -11.14 -12.89
C LEU A 586 18.50 -10.21 -13.95
N TRP A 587 19.30 -9.69 -14.89
CA TRP A 587 18.81 -8.81 -15.93
C TRP A 587 18.06 -9.58 -17.03
N PHE A 588 18.55 -10.73 -17.43
CA PHE A 588 17.94 -11.59 -18.44
C PHE A 588 17.18 -12.75 -17.81
N ASP A 589 16.35 -12.42 -16.82
CA ASP A 589 15.60 -13.37 -15.96
C ASP A 589 14.79 -14.37 -16.78
N ASN A 590 14.05 -13.95 -17.80
CA ASN A 590 13.27 -14.85 -18.67
C ASN A 590 14.13 -15.89 -19.39
N THR A 591 15.35 -15.52 -19.79
CA THR A 591 16.28 -16.44 -20.45
C THR A 591 16.89 -17.42 -19.45
N PHE A 592 17.40 -16.90 -18.34
CA PHE A 592 18.09 -17.73 -17.36
C PHE A 592 17.16 -18.59 -16.52
N LEU A 593 15.95 -18.14 -16.20
CA LEU A 593 14.94 -18.96 -15.54
C LEU A 593 14.42 -20.09 -16.45
N GLY A 594 14.51 -19.93 -17.78
CA GLY A 594 14.27 -21.00 -18.74
C GLY A 594 15.38 -22.05 -18.80
N LEU A 595 16.62 -21.67 -18.46
CA LEU A 595 17.80 -22.54 -18.50
C LEU A 595 18.13 -23.11 -17.11
N LEU A 596 17.96 -22.33 -16.07
CA LEU A 596 18.28 -22.67 -14.68
C LEU A 596 16.98 -22.84 -13.89
N THR A 597 17.04 -23.64 -12.82
CA THR A 597 15.91 -23.71 -11.88
C THR A 597 15.81 -22.41 -11.09
N LYS A 598 14.63 -22.14 -10.54
CA LYS A 598 14.38 -20.97 -9.68
C LYS A 598 15.38 -20.89 -8.50
N LEU A 599 15.82 -22.02 -7.95
CA LEU A 599 16.80 -22.06 -6.87
C LEU A 599 18.10 -21.37 -7.25
N TRP A 600 18.66 -21.66 -8.43
CA TRP A 600 19.91 -21.04 -8.87
C TRP A 600 19.76 -19.54 -9.16
N TRP A 601 18.59 -19.14 -9.63
CA TRP A 601 18.27 -17.70 -9.76
C TRP A 601 18.20 -17.02 -8.39
N ASP A 602 17.56 -17.64 -7.38
CA ASP A 602 17.51 -17.13 -6.01
C ASP A 602 18.92 -17.10 -5.38
N VAL A 603 19.77 -18.08 -5.68
CA VAL A 603 21.19 -18.08 -5.26
C VAL A 603 21.93 -16.90 -5.88
N ALA A 604 21.80 -16.67 -7.19
CA ALA A 604 22.43 -15.53 -7.87
C ALA A 604 21.96 -14.19 -7.26
N ARG A 605 20.66 -14.05 -6.97
CA ARG A 605 20.11 -12.87 -6.30
C ARG A 605 20.68 -12.67 -4.89
N THR A 606 20.83 -13.74 -4.15
CA THR A 606 21.36 -13.73 -2.79
C THR A 606 22.84 -13.31 -2.80
N ILE A 607 23.64 -13.88 -3.69
CA ILE A 607 25.04 -13.52 -3.89
C ILE A 607 25.15 -12.04 -4.30
N HIS A 608 24.38 -11.60 -5.31
CA HIS A 608 24.37 -10.21 -5.78
C HIS A 608 24.11 -9.22 -4.65
N TYR A 609 23.15 -9.53 -3.78
CA TYR A 609 22.78 -8.69 -2.64
C TYR A 609 23.90 -8.61 -1.59
N TYR A 610 24.45 -9.73 -1.17
CA TYR A 610 25.49 -9.73 -0.14
C TYR A 610 26.84 -9.22 -0.66
N GLU A 611 27.17 -9.51 -1.92
CA GLU A 611 28.36 -8.94 -2.57
C GLU A 611 28.26 -7.42 -2.68
N ALA A 612 27.07 -6.87 -2.99
CA ALA A 612 26.86 -5.42 -2.98
C ALA A 612 27.11 -4.79 -1.60
N TRP A 613 26.71 -5.47 -0.52
CA TRP A 613 27.02 -5.05 0.84
C TRP A 613 28.53 -5.13 1.11
N LEU A 614 29.16 -6.26 0.77
CA LEU A 614 30.60 -6.46 0.98
C LEU A 614 31.42 -5.38 0.26
N ALA A 615 31.15 -5.17 -1.02
CA ALA A 615 31.83 -4.16 -1.84
C ALA A 615 31.62 -2.74 -1.29
N THR A 616 30.38 -2.39 -0.94
CA THR A 616 30.07 -1.05 -0.40
C THR A 616 30.75 -0.80 0.93
N LEU A 617 30.72 -1.76 1.85
CA LEU A 617 31.37 -1.65 3.16
C LEU A 617 32.89 -1.63 3.03
N ALA A 618 33.46 -2.41 2.11
CA ALA A 618 34.90 -2.36 1.83
C ALA A 618 35.32 -0.98 1.32
N ILE A 619 34.58 -0.37 0.41
CA ILE A 619 34.89 1.00 -0.04
C ILE A 619 34.79 1.99 1.11
N ILE A 620 33.72 1.93 1.93
CA ILE A 620 33.54 2.89 3.04
C ILE A 620 34.61 2.71 4.14
N VAL A 621 34.85 1.46 4.55
CA VAL A 621 35.73 1.18 5.70
C VAL A 621 37.23 1.16 5.33
N TRP A 622 37.54 0.64 4.15
CA TRP A 622 38.91 0.48 3.71
C TRP A 622 39.38 1.60 2.79
N HIS A 623 38.79 1.72 1.61
CA HIS A 623 39.22 2.69 0.60
C HIS A 623 39.04 4.14 1.07
N PHE A 624 37.89 4.54 1.64
CA PHE A 624 37.70 5.90 2.15
C PHE A 624 38.64 6.22 3.32
N TYR A 625 39.05 5.22 4.09
CA TYR A 625 40.06 5.47 5.11
C TYR A 625 41.34 5.97 4.47
N TYR A 626 41.90 5.30 3.48
CA TYR A 626 43.14 5.70 2.83
C TYR A 626 43.05 6.92 1.94
N VAL A 627 41.88 7.23 1.44
CA VAL A 627 41.65 8.39 0.53
C VAL A 627 41.19 9.64 1.27
N ILE A 628 40.43 9.51 2.36
CA ILE A 628 39.77 10.63 3.05
C ILE A 628 40.19 10.74 4.52
N PHE A 629 40.13 9.63 5.29
CA PHE A 629 40.20 9.69 6.74
C PHE A 629 41.62 9.44 7.31
N ASN A 630 42.57 9.10 6.48
CA ASN A 630 43.96 8.92 6.92
C ASN A 630 44.55 10.25 7.41
N PRO A 631 45.01 10.35 8.68
CA PRO A 631 45.45 11.61 9.27
C PRO A 631 46.66 12.26 8.56
N ASP A 632 47.43 11.49 7.80
CA ASP A 632 48.60 12.01 7.09
C ASP A 632 48.25 12.73 5.80
N ILE A 633 47.09 12.41 5.18
CA ILE A 633 46.65 12.97 3.90
C ILE A 633 45.30 13.70 3.97
N TYR A 634 44.70 13.75 5.18
CA TYR A 634 43.43 14.48 5.37
C TYR A 634 43.50 15.92 4.87
N PRO A 635 42.48 16.49 4.15
CA PRO A 635 41.10 15.95 4.02
C PRO A 635 40.90 15.01 2.84
N LEU A 636 41.75 14.94 1.83
CA LEU A 636 41.53 14.09 0.63
C LEU A 636 42.83 13.85 -0.12
N ASN A 637 43.08 12.58 -0.47
CA ASN A 637 44.15 12.22 -1.43
C ASN A 637 43.72 12.63 -2.85
N LEU A 638 44.44 13.56 -3.45
CA LEU A 638 44.13 14.10 -4.75
C LEU A 638 44.83 13.35 -5.92
N ALA A 639 45.52 12.26 -5.68
CA ALA A 639 46.25 11.54 -6.71
C ALA A 639 45.32 11.05 -7.86
N PHE A 640 44.10 10.64 -7.55
CA PHE A 640 43.10 10.23 -8.57
C PHE A 640 42.65 11.39 -9.48
N TRP A 641 42.78 12.66 -9.02
CA TRP A 641 42.40 13.85 -9.77
C TRP A 641 43.61 14.48 -10.47
N LYS A 642 44.68 14.74 -9.69
CA LYS A 642 45.90 15.39 -10.20
C LYS A 642 46.81 14.43 -10.98
N GLY A 643 46.77 13.15 -10.64
CA GLY A 643 47.62 12.10 -11.21
C GLY A 643 49.03 12.02 -10.60
N SER A 644 49.37 12.85 -9.60
CA SER A 644 50.70 12.93 -9.02
C SER A 644 50.65 12.89 -7.49
N LEU A 645 51.76 12.46 -6.90
CA LEU A 645 52.06 12.52 -5.48
C LEU A 645 53.25 13.45 -5.23
N THR A 646 53.27 14.10 -4.07
CA THR A 646 54.40 14.90 -3.60
C THR A 646 55.54 13.99 -3.13
N GLU A 647 56.77 14.55 -3.04
CA GLU A 647 57.92 13.80 -2.55
C GLU A 647 57.74 13.30 -1.12
N GLU A 648 57.06 14.09 -0.27
CA GLU A 648 56.67 13.70 1.10
C GLU A 648 55.77 12.48 1.12
N GLU A 649 54.70 12.48 0.25
CA GLU A 649 53.80 11.35 0.13
C GLU A 649 54.52 10.10 -0.39
N MET A 650 55.49 10.27 -1.31
CA MET A 650 56.31 9.19 -1.82
C MET A 650 57.26 8.63 -0.74
N GLU A 651 57.88 9.50 0.07
CA GLU A 651 58.73 9.07 1.18
C GLU A 651 57.97 8.34 2.28
N GLU A 652 56.74 8.73 2.54
CA GLU A 652 55.94 8.14 3.60
C GLU A 652 55.21 6.85 3.16
N GLU A 653 54.73 6.78 1.93
CA GLU A 653 53.88 5.68 1.45
C GLU A 653 54.65 4.70 0.51
N HIS A 654 55.60 5.21 -0.30
CA HIS A 654 56.29 4.44 -1.34
C HIS A 654 57.83 4.63 -1.34
N PRO A 655 58.49 4.52 -0.17
CA PRO A 655 59.90 4.86 -0.03
C PRO A 655 60.85 4.03 -0.93
N LEU A 656 60.54 2.75 -1.16
CA LEU A 656 61.35 1.91 -2.05
C LEU A 656 61.24 2.31 -3.52
N GLU A 657 60.04 2.69 -3.97
CA GLU A 657 59.83 3.22 -5.33
C GLU A 657 60.60 4.51 -5.51
N LEU A 658 60.55 5.42 -4.55
CA LEU A 658 61.27 6.68 -4.58
C LEU A 658 62.81 6.46 -4.62
N GLU A 659 63.29 5.48 -3.86
CA GLU A 659 64.72 5.12 -3.90
C GLU A 659 65.15 4.58 -5.27
N HIS A 660 64.37 3.72 -5.91
CA HIS A 660 64.62 3.21 -7.25
C HIS A 660 64.60 4.33 -8.31
N ILE A 661 63.68 5.31 -8.18
CA ILE A 661 63.64 6.49 -9.04
C ILE A 661 64.91 7.34 -8.83
N ARG A 662 65.29 7.62 -7.59
CA ARG A 662 66.51 8.39 -7.25
C ARG A 662 67.80 7.73 -7.76
N ARG A 663 67.82 6.40 -7.87
CA ARG A 663 68.94 5.64 -8.43
C ARG A 663 68.94 5.55 -9.96
N GLY A 664 67.89 6.08 -10.62
CA GLY A 664 67.71 6.01 -12.08
C GLY A 664 67.37 4.62 -12.62
N GLU A 665 66.97 3.70 -11.75
CA GLU A 665 66.58 2.32 -12.11
C GLU A 665 65.16 2.28 -12.72
N ILE A 666 64.31 3.29 -12.42
CA ILE A 666 63.01 3.51 -12.99
C ILE A 666 63.01 4.89 -13.66
N GLU A 667 62.54 4.95 -14.90
CA GLU A 667 62.43 6.19 -15.64
C GLU A 667 61.52 7.18 -14.88
N GLU A 668 62.06 8.37 -14.53
CA GLU A 668 61.33 9.42 -13.86
C GLU A 668 60.24 9.91 -14.79
N ALA A 669 58.99 9.58 -14.52
CA ALA A 669 57.88 10.08 -15.30
C ALA A 669 57.69 11.57 -14.97
N MET A 670 58.34 12.46 -15.73
CA MET A 670 58.34 13.90 -15.49
C MET A 670 56.97 14.53 -15.69
N VAL A 671 56.31 14.94 -14.59
CA VAL A 671 55.21 15.90 -14.61
C VAL A 671 55.72 17.33 -14.55
N GLU A 672 57.00 17.51 -14.24
CA GLU A 672 57.64 18.79 -13.91
C GLU A 672 57.79 19.78 -15.10
N GLU A 673 57.89 19.31 -16.34
CA GLU A 673 58.10 20.17 -17.49
C GLU A 673 56.86 20.96 -17.94
N GLU A 674 55.70 20.40 -17.76
CA GLU A 674 54.46 21.06 -18.23
C GLU A 674 53.91 22.08 -17.20
N GLN A 675 54.06 21.81 -15.92
CA GLN A 675 53.65 22.73 -14.86
C GLN A 675 54.65 23.88 -14.68
N SER A 676 55.93 23.63 -14.77
CA SER A 676 56.93 24.68 -14.78
C SER A 676 56.88 25.58 -16.00
N ARG A 677 56.46 25.04 -17.17
CA ARG A 677 56.14 25.86 -18.34
C ARG A 677 54.91 26.75 -18.14
N LYS A 678 53.85 26.20 -17.56
CA LYS A 678 52.61 26.96 -17.29
C LYS A 678 52.81 28.04 -16.23
N ILE A 679 53.59 27.78 -15.20
CA ILE A 679 53.96 28.76 -14.17
C ILE A 679 54.86 29.87 -14.74
N ARG A 680 55.87 29.51 -15.55
CA ARG A 680 56.71 30.52 -16.24
C ARG A 680 55.89 31.35 -17.27
N GLN A 681 54.96 30.73 -17.97
CA GLN A 681 54.05 31.48 -18.88
C GLN A 681 53.08 32.39 -18.15
N SER A 682 52.59 31.99 -16.95
CA SER A 682 51.73 32.91 -16.16
C SER A 682 52.54 34.04 -15.50
N GLU A 683 53.80 33.79 -15.11
CA GLU A 683 54.67 34.86 -14.56
C GLU A 683 55.20 35.78 -15.66
N GLU A 684 55.31 35.34 -16.91
CA GLU A 684 55.63 36.23 -18.06
C GLU A 684 54.42 37.10 -18.49
N VAL A 685 53.19 36.57 -18.34
CA VAL A 685 51.99 37.33 -18.61
C VAL A 685 51.68 38.36 -17.54
N ASP A 686 52.06 38.13 -16.28
CA ASP A 686 51.90 39.10 -15.18
C ASP A 686 53.03 40.14 -15.16
N ARG A 687 54.07 40.00 -15.99
CA ARG A 687 55.19 40.97 -16.15
C ARG A 687 55.10 41.78 -17.42
N SER A 688 54.17 41.49 -18.32
CA SER A 688 53.87 42.26 -19.51
C SER A 688 52.60 43.09 -19.33
#